data_6463d0a0c6776926de0968ad91498503
#
_entry.id   6463d0a0c6776926de0968ad91498503
#
_cell.length_a   1.000
_cell.length_b   1.000
_cell.length_c   1.000
_cell.angle_alpha   90.00
_cell.angle_beta   90.00
_cell.angle_gamma   90.00
#
_symmetry.space_group_name_H-M   'P 1'
#
loop_
_entity.id
_entity.type
_entity.pdbx_description
1 polymer ?
#
loop_
_entity_poly.entity_id
_entity_poly.type
_entity_poly.pdbx_seq_one_letter_code
_entity_poly.pdbx_strand_id
1 'polypeptide(L)'
;MNTAGSAAPAGLSTEQAVRQLALDGPNELPRQPRRTGWHIMLEVAREPMFQLLATAVSIYFVLGDLAEASVLLAFLAVIVAITLVQERRTERVLEALRDMTSPRALVWRDGAPCRVAGRELVRGDLIELAEGDRVPADARLLVSNDLAVDESLFSGESLPVAKTTLATKGDTRSTASSRIFAGTMVVAGRAFAEVTATGARSEIGRIGTVLGNIEAESTPLHRQTRQLVRWFSVLGLVVSAAVGLLFFVTQGDWLGAMLAGITMAMSMLPQEFLLILTVFMAMGAWRLSQRRVLTRRAATIEALGAATVLCTDKTGTLTRNQMGIERLVCFTAEGALRWQAGEGFLDEPFQSLLRHGMLACEEAPFDPMERAFHTLAQSALAPLAEKPVLVHEYGLSPELPVMAHVWRMAGQQDHTVAAKGAPESIVRLCNLPEALREQVLKEASALAERGMRVLAVASASFRGTDWPVSPQGFDFRLLGLVALADPLRDTVPRAVQECRRAGIRVLMITGDHPGTACAIARQAGIDGDAGLLLGDEVARLDDAALQRAVSTTTVFARVAPQQKLRIVQALKANGAVVAMTGDGVNDAPSLKAAHIGIAMGSRGTDVAREASSLVLLDDDFGTLAQAVRLGRRIYDNIVKASRFVFAVHVPIAGLTLIPMLFGWPLMFTPMHIAFLEIVIDPVCSIVFEAEDEEPDLMERMPRAPSAPLFSPSMIAQSLLQGCVVLLLVGGFYGWLLHEGLSDDTARAAAFIALIASNIALILANRTLRGDVRAVFQTGNRALWTMALTILALLSAALLFAPMRRLFGFALPDLALLGSAIGVGAVALLALLAQQHLMAAIMRSRLSMTSSP
;
A
#
# COMPACT_ATOMS: atom_id res chain seq x y z
N MET A 1 29.79 13.92 36.84
CA MET A 1 29.13 15.03 37.60
C MET A 1 27.71 14.54 37.92
N ASN A 2 27.39 14.52 39.21
CA ASN A 2 26.15 14.02 39.78
C ASN A 2 24.91 14.58 39.12
N THR A 3 24.07 13.70 38.56
CA THR A 3 22.65 13.98 38.38
C THR A 3 21.87 13.10 39.34
N ALA A 4 21.45 13.74 40.41
CA ALA A 4 20.49 13.20 41.35
C ALA A 4 19.28 12.57 40.65
N GLY A 5 18.81 11.43 41.17
CA GLY A 5 17.64 10.71 40.74
C GLY A 5 16.42 11.62 40.52
N SER A 6 16.15 11.95 39.27
CA SER A 6 14.86 12.49 38.87
C SER A 6 13.92 11.29 38.75
N ALA A 7 12.96 11.18 39.69
CA ALA A 7 11.83 10.27 39.55
C ALA A 7 11.22 10.45 38.17
N ALA A 8 10.96 9.35 37.44
CA ALA A 8 10.30 9.39 36.15
C ALA A 8 9.03 10.24 36.26
N PRO A 9 8.81 11.21 35.38
CA PRO A 9 7.67 12.12 35.47
C PRO A 9 6.37 11.32 35.36
N ALA A 10 5.48 11.45 36.33
CA ALA A 10 4.31 10.59 36.48
C ALA A 10 3.27 10.74 35.33
N GLY A 11 3.29 11.85 34.60
CA GLY A 11 2.31 12.14 33.54
C GLY A 11 0.87 12.25 34.07
N LEU A 12 -0.11 12.36 33.19
CA LEU A 12 -1.54 12.30 33.53
C LEU A 12 -1.96 10.87 33.85
N SER A 13 -3.00 10.69 34.68
CA SER A 13 -3.65 9.39 34.78
C SER A 13 -4.53 9.15 33.55
N THR A 14 -4.75 7.86 33.21
CA THR A 14 -5.62 7.48 32.09
C THR A 14 -7.04 8.08 32.26
N GLU A 15 -7.59 8.13 33.47
CA GLU A 15 -8.89 8.77 33.74
C GLU A 15 -8.87 10.28 33.50
N GLN A 16 -7.82 10.96 33.90
CA GLN A 16 -7.66 12.40 33.65
C GLN A 16 -7.57 12.68 32.15
N ALA A 17 -6.82 11.86 31.40
CA ALA A 17 -6.71 11.98 29.94
C ALA A 17 -8.06 11.79 29.24
N VAL A 18 -8.88 10.81 29.66
CA VAL A 18 -10.22 10.59 29.10
C VAL A 18 -11.15 11.77 29.39
N ARG A 19 -11.11 12.32 30.62
CA ARG A 19 -11.89 13.52 30.96
C ARG A 19 -11.47 14.74 30.16
N GLN A 20 -10.15 14.92 29.99
CA GLN A 20 -9.61 16.04 29.22
C GLN A 20 -9.97 15.91 27.74
N LEU A 21 -9.95 14.69 27.19
CA LEU A 21 -10.36 14.40 25.81
C LEU A 21 -11.84 14.75 25.57
N ALA A 22 -12.71 14.49 26.55
CA ALA A 22 -14.13 14.85 26.49
C ALA A 22 -14.35 16.38 26.51
N LEU A 23 -13.49 17.12 27.20
CA LEU A 23 -13.56 18.59 27.31
C LEU A 23 -12.94 19.30 26.10
N ASP A 24 -11.77 18.85 25.68
CA ASP A 24 -10.97 19.52 24.64
C ASP A 24 -11.30 19.04 23.23
N GLY A 25 -11.92 17.88 23.09
CA GLY A 25 -12.11 17.18 21.83
C GLY A 25 -10.83 16.48 21.34
N PRO A 26 -10.93 15.72 20.26
CA PRO A 26 -9.78 15.00 19.68
C PRO A 26 -8.73 15.96 19.10
N ASN A 27 -7.47 15.56 19.19
CA ASN A 27 -6.35 16.28 18.56
C ASN A 27 -6.35 16.04 17.05
N GLU A 28 -7.29 16.69 16.37
CA GLU A 28 -7.45 16.63 14.92
C GLU A 28 -7.64 18.04 14.35
N LEU A 29 -7.08 18.27 13.17
CA LEU A 29 -7.35 19.51 12.45
C LEU A 29 -8.85 19.57 12.07
N PRO A 30 -9.46 20.78 12.00
CA PRO A 30 -10.84 20.93 11.56
C PRO A 30 -11.02 20.21 10.22
N ARG A 31 -11.78 19.14 10.24
CA ARG A 31 -12.10 18.38 9.02
C ARG A 31 -13.17 19.14 8.23
N GLN A 32 -13.16 18.98 6.91
CA GLN A 32 -14.36 19.28 6.13
C GLN A 32 -15.55 18.58 6.80
N PRO A 33 -16.70 19.25 6.95
CA PRO A 33 -17.84 18.66 7.61
C PRO A 33 -18.14 17.29 7.00
N ARG A 34 -18.42 16.30 7.86
CA ARG A 34 -18.82 14.95 7.41
C ARG A 34 -19.88 15.11 6.34
N ARG A 35 -19.73 14.48 5.20
CA ARG A 35 -20.75 14.46 4.16
C ARG A 35 -22.02 13.89 4.78
N THR A 36 -22.96 14.77 5.10
CA THR A 36 -24.26 14.37 5.65
C THR A 36 -24.99 13.58 4.57
N GLY A 37 -25.81 12.59 4.94
CA GLY A 37 -26.60 11.83 3.95
C GLY A 37 -27.41 12.72 2.99
N TRP A 38 -27.76 13.93 3.39
CA TRP A 38 -28.39 14.94 2.54
C TRP A 38 -27.46 15.50 1.45
N HIS A 39 -26.18 15.71 1.74
CA HIS A 39 -25.20 16.13 0.73
C HIS A 39 -24.98 15.04 -0.32
N ILE A 40 -24.90 13.78 0.13
CA ILE A 40 -24.77 12.62 -0.76
C ILE A 40 -26.03 12.52 -1.64
N MET A 41 -27.21 12.66 -1.06
CA MET A 41 -28.47 12.65 -1.80
C MET A 41 -28.58 13.78 -2.84
N LEU A 42 -28.09 14.96 -2.51
CA LEU A 42 -28.08 16.11 -3.44
C LEU A 42 -27.05 15.89 -4.56
N GLU A 43 -25.93 15.26 -4.26
CA GLU A 43 -24.88 14.93 -5.24
C GLU A 43 -25.40 13.86 -6.21
N VAL A 44 -26.02 12.81 -5.70
CA VAL A 44 -26.72 11.77 -6.50
C VAL A 44 -27.82 12.39 -7.36
N ALA A 45 -28.65 13.25 -6.82
CA ALA A 45 -29.71 13.92 -7.59
C ALA A 45 -29.18 14.83 -8.72
N ARG A 46 -27.89 15.22 -8.69
CA ARG A 46 -27.24 15.98 -9.76
C ARG A 46 -26.68 15.10 -10.88
N GLU A 47 -26.61 13.81 -10.69
CA GLU A 47 -26.16 12.90 -11.74
C GLU A 47 -27.11 12.90 -12.93
N PRO A 48 -26.61 12.90 -14.17
CA PRO A 48 -27.45 13.04 -15.37
C PRO A 48 -28.53 11.98 -15.49
N MET A 49 -28.27 10.74 -15.08
CA MET A 49 -29.24 9.64 -15.16
C MET A 49 -30.45 9.88 -14.24
N PHE A 50 -30.21 10.32 -12.99
CA PHE A 50 -31.31 10.62 -12.06
C PHE A 50 -32.16 11.79 -12.57
N GLN A 51 -31.52 12.79 -13.18
CA GLN A 51 -32.23 13.91 -13.80
C GLN A 51 -33.08 13.47 -14.99
N LEU A 52 -32.56 12.58 -15.86
CA LEU A 52 -33.31 12.01 -16.99
C LEU A 52 -34.48 11.17 -16.50
N LEU A 53 -34.24 10.32 -15.49
CA LEU A 53 -35.31 9.49 -14.92
C LEU A 53 -36.39 10.34 -14.24
N ALA A 54 -36.02 11.39 -13.48
CA ALA A 54 -36.93 12.31 -12.85
C ALA A 54 -37.74 13.11 -13.92
N THR A 55 -37.08 13.45 -15.03
CA THR A 55 -37.76 14.08 -16.17
C THR A 55 -38.78 13.15 -16.81
N ALA A 56 -38.45 11.86 -17.02
CA ALA A 56 -39.37 10.86 -17.51
C ALA A 56 -40.58 10.68 -16.58
N VAL A 57 -40.36 10.61 -15.26
CA VAL A 57 -41.43 10.59 -14.25
C VAL A 57 -42.36 11.78 -14.42
N SER A 58 -41.78 12.96 -14.61
CA SER A 58 -42.55 14.21 -14.75
C SER A 58 -43.39 14.19 -16.06
N ILE A 59 -42.86 13.66 -17.14
CA ILE A 59 -43.58 13.54 -18.41
C ILE A 59 -44.74 12.57 -18.27
N TYR A 60 -44.57 11.39 -17.69
CA TYR A 60 -45.65 10.45 -17.46
C TYR A 60 -46.74 11.01 -16.54
N PHE A 61 -46.33 11.79 -15.54
CA PHE A 61 -47.27 12.49 -14.68
C PHE A 61 -48.11 13.50 -15.45
N VAL A 62 -47.50 14.28 -16.35
CA VAL A 62 -48.22 15.23 -17.24
C VAL A 62 -49.12 14.52 -18.22
N LEU A 63 -48.74 13.37 -18.73
CA LEU A 63 -49.57 12.52 -19.60
C LEU A 63 -50.78 11.92 -18.87
N GLY A 64 -50.83 11.96 -17.54
CA GLY A 64 -51.89 11.37 -16.76
C GLY A 64 -51.72 9.88 -16.49
N ASP A 65 -50.59 9.31 -16.91
CA ASP A 65 -50.26 7.91 -16.63
C ASP A 65 -49.61 7.78 -15.24
N LEU A 66 -50.46 7.85 -14.22
CA LEU A 66 -50.05 7.75 -12.83
C LEU A 66 -49.44 6.40 -12.45
N ALA A 67 -49.81 5.35 -13.18
CA ALA A 67 -49.29 4.02 -12.93
C ALA A 67 -47.81 3.90 -13.34
N GLU A 68 -47.46 4.31 -14.56
CA GLU A 68 -46.07 4.35 -15.03
C GLU A 68 -45.23 5.33 -14.24
N ALA A 69 -45.73 6.54 -13.97
CA ALA A 69 -45.06 7.54 -13.16
C ALA A 69 -44.72 7.02 -11.76
N SER A 70 -45.67 6.35 -11.08
CA SER A 70 -45.48 5.85 -9.72
C SER A 70 -44.44 4.72 -9.65
N VAL A 71 -44.42 3.83 -10.59
CA VAL A 71 -43.44 2.74 -10.64
C VAL A 71 -42.05 3.26 -11.03
N LEU A 72 -41.99 4.17 -11.99
CA LEU A 72 -40.73 4.79 -12.36
C LEU A 72 -40.15 5.60 -11.19
N LEU A 73 -40.98 6.26 -10.39
CA LEU A 73 -40.60 6.91 -9.13
C LEU A 73 -40.11 5.90 -8.09
N ALA A 74 -40.75 4.73 -7.99
CA ALA A 74 -40.30 3.64 -7.13
C ALA A 74 -38.93 3.10 -7.56
N PHE A 75 -38.68 2.90 -8.87
CA PHE A 75 -37.36 2.54 -9.37
C PHE A 75 -36.33 3.62 -9.08
N LEU A 76 -36.65 4.87 -9.32
CA LEU A 76 -35.78 5.99 -8.93
C LEU A 76 -35.41 5.91 -7.45
N ALA A 77 -36.36 5.69 -6.57
CA ALA A 77 -36.11 5.57 -5.13
C ALA A 77 -35.23 4.35 -4.79
N VAL A 78 -35.43 3.22 -5.46
CA VAL A 78 -34.59 2.01 -5.30
C VAL A 78 -33.16 2.25 -5.77
N ILE A 79 -32.97 2.85 -6.94
CA ILE A 79 -31.64 3.17 -7.47
C ILE A 79 -30.93 4.15 -6.55
N VAL A 80 -31.60 5.23 -6.10
CA VAL A 80 -31.05 6.15 -5.11
C VAL A 80 -30.66 5.44 -3.81
N ALA A 81 -31.50 4.52 -3.34
CA ALA A 81 -31.18 3.75 -2.13
C ALA A 81 -29.95 2.85 -2.31
N ILE A 82 -29.83 2.16 -3.44
CA ILE A 82 -28.66 1.33 -3.79
C ILE A 82 -27.41 2.20 -3.83
N THR A 83 -27.44 3.30 -4.56
CA THR A 83 -26.31 4.24 -4.69
C THR A 83 -25.91 4.80 -3.32
N LEU A 84 -26.86 5.21 -2.49
CA LEU A 84 -26.62 5.68 -1.12
C LEU A 84 -25.95 4.61 -0.23
N VAL A 85 -26.39 3.37 -0.33
CA VAL A 85 -25.80 2.25 0.42
C VAL A 85 -24.37 1.98 -0.04
N GLN A 86 -24.13 1.98 -1.34
CA GLN A 86 -22.80 1.79 -1.93
C GLN A 86 -21.84 2.92 -1.53
N GLU A 87 -22.28 4.18 -1.66
CA GLU A 87 -21.48 5.36 -1.29
C GLU A 87 -21.14 5.35 0.19
N ARG A 88 -22.10 5.10 1.07
CA ARG A 88 -21.87 4.97 2.51
C ARG A 88 -20.93 3.82 2.87
N ARG A 89 -21.00 2.71 2.14
CA ARG A 89 -20.08 1.59 2.34
C ARG A 89 -18.65 1.98 1.98
N THR A 90 -18.48 2.64 0.84
CA THR A 90 -17.19 3.14 0.35
C THR A 90 -16.61 4.18 1.33
N GLU A 91 -17.43 5.13 1.79
CA GLU A 91 -17.01 6.17 2.73
C GLU A 91 -16.58 5.60 4.09
N ARG A 92 -17.32 4.62 4.64
CA ARG A 92 -16.91 3.92 5.88
C ARG A 92 -15.58 3.20 5.74
N VAL A 93 -15.32 2.56 4.59
CA VAL A 93 -14.06 1.89 4.31
C VAL A 93 -12.92 2.91 4.28
N LEU A 94 -13.11 4.04 3.61
CA LEU A 94 -12.11 5.11 3.54
C LEU A 94 -11.88 5.77 4.91
N GLU A 95 -12.93 5.95 5.71
CA GLU A 95 -12.82 6.48 7.08
C GLU A 95 -12.04 5.53 8.00
N ALA A 96 -12.35 4.24 7.97
CA ALA A 96 -11.61 3.22 8.71
C ALA A 96 -10.12 3.17 8.34
N LEU A 97 -9.78 3.32 7.06
CA LEU A 97 -8.41 3.39 6.58
C LEU A 97 -7.67 4.64 7.08
N ARG A 98 -8.34 5.79 7.10
CA ARG A 98 -7.78 7.04 7.64
C ARG A 98 -7.47 6.93 9.13
N ASP A 99 -8.36 6.29 9.89
CA ASP A 99 -8.15 6.07 11.32
C ASP A 99 -6.93 5.17 11.61
N MET A 100 -6.68 4.18 10.76
CA MET A 100 -5.50 3.32 10.87
C MET A 100 -4.18 4.02 10.50
N THR A 101 -4.21 5.09 9.72
CA THR A 101 -3.04 5.87 9.32
C THR A 101 -2.71 7.04 10.24
N SER A 102 -3.48 7.24 11.31
CA SER A 102 -3.26 8.32 12.28
C SER A 102 -1.90 8.17 12.98
N PRO A 103 -1.08 9.24 13.06
CA PRO A 103 0.19 9.19 13.77
C PRO A 103 0.00 8.73 15.21
N ARG A 104 0.97 7.99 15.76
CA ARG A 104 0.98 7.58 17.17
C ARG A 104 2.01 8.40 17.93
N ALA A 105 1.67 8.78 19.16
CA ALA A 105 2.57 9.47 20.07
C ALA A 105 2.97 8.56 21.23
N LEU A 106 4.23 8.65 21.66
CA LEU A 106 4.70 8.04 22.89
C LEU A 106 4.42 9.01 24.04
N VAL A 107 3.54 8.62 24.94
CA VAL A 107 3.15 9.42 26.12
C VAL A 107 3.45 8.67 27.40
N TRP A 108 3.64 9.42 28.47
CA TRP A 108 3.76 8.88 29.82
C TRP A 108 2.45 9.12 30.55
N ARG A 109 1.74 8.04 30.88
CA ARG A 109 0.50 8.05 31.66
C ARG A 109 0.61 7.00 32.77
N ASP A 110 0.04 7.29 33.91
CA ASP A 110 0.08 6.41 35.10
C ASP A 110 1.53 5.97 35.48
N GLY A 111 2.52 6.82 35.18
CA GLY A 111 3.93 6.55 35.47
C GLY A 111 4.62 5.56 34.51
N ALA A 112 3.97 5.16 33.41
CA ALA A 112 4.50 4.24 32.40
C ALA A 112 4.40 4.81 30.98
N PRO A 113 5.36 4.49 30.09
CA PRO A 113 5.29 4.88 28.69
C PRO A 113 4.23 4.06 27.95
N CYS A 114 3.33 4.73 27.22
CA CYS A 114 2.34 4.10 26.39
C CYS A 114 2.22 4.80 25.01
N ARG A 115 1.94 4.04 23.97
CA ARG A 115 1.70 4.60 22.63
C ARG A 115 0.21 4.80 22.40
N VAL A 116 -0.21 6.06 22.28
CA VAL A 116 -1.59 6.45 22.01
C VAL A 116 -1.73 6.94 20.56
N ALA A 117 -2.96 6.86 20.02
CA ALA A 117 -3.24 7.50 18.74
C ALA A 117 -3.10 9.02 18.90
N GLY A 118 -2.48 9.70 17.92
CA GLY A 118 -2.26 11.15 18.00
C GLY A 118 -3.54 11.94 18.27
N ARG A 119 -4.70 11.45 17.81
CA ARG A 119 -6.02 12.03 18.08
C ARG A 119 -6.45 11.96 19.55
N GLU A 120 -5.89 11.05 20.34
CA GLU A 120 -6.20 10.82 21.75
C GLU A 120 -5.27 11.61 22.70
N LEU A 121 -4.36 12.39 22.10
CA LEU A 121 -3.50 13.31 22.86
C LEU A 121 -4.32 14.46 23.42
N VAL A 122 -4.05 14.76 24.68
CA VAL A 122 -4.75 15.83 25.39
C VAL A 122 -3.77 16.83 25.98
N ARG A 123 -4.24 18.01 26.27
CA ARG A 123 -3.46 19.03 26.97
C ARG A 123 -3.06 18.53 28.35
N GLY A 124 -1.78 18.68 28.69
CA GLY A 124 -1.16 18.18 29.92
C GLY A 124 -0.54 16.79 29.80
N ASP A 125 -0.72 16.09 28.65
CA ASP A 125 0.03 14.85 28.41
C ASP A 125 1.53 15.13 28.36
N LEU A 126 2.31 14.20 28.90
CA LEU A 126 3.76 14.20 28.80
C LEU A 126 4.17 13.34 27.62
N ILE A 127 4.76 13.96 26.60
CA ILE A 127 5.25 13.27 25.39
C ILE A 127 6.75 13.08 25.45
N GLU A 128 7.20 11.94 24.98
CA GLU A 128 8.62 11.65 24.72
C GLU A 128 8.86 11.75 23.22
N LEU A 129 9.90 12.52 22.83
CA LEU A 129 10.28 12.76 21.45
C LEU A 129 11.72 12.32 21.22
N ALA A 130 11.96 11.68 20.08
CA ALA A 130 13.27 11.26 19.63
C ALA A 130 13.51 11.69 18.17
N GLU A 131 14.74 11.59 17.71
CA GLU A 131 15.11 11.85 16.33
C GLU A 131 14.23 11.09 15.34
N GLY A 132 13.70 11.81 14.35
CA GLY A 132 12.78 11.27 13.36
C GLY A 132 11.30 11.24 13.77
N ASP A 133 10.98 11.68 14.99
CA ASP A 133 9.59 11.82 15.41
C ASP A 133 9.00 13.15 14.92
N ARG A 134 7.72 13.11 14.60
CA ARG A 134 6.93 14.32 14.38
C ARG A 134 6.31 14.79 15.67
N VAL A 135 6.42 16.07 15.97
CA VAL A 135 5.77 16.67 17.13
C VAL A 135 4.25 16.56 16.96
N PRO A 136 3.54 15.78 17.83
CA PRO A 136 2.15 15.42 17.59
C PRO A 136 1.15 16.50 18.03
N ALA A 137 1.59 17.43 18.86
CA ALA A 137 0.79 18.54 19.38
C ALA A 137 1.74 19.69 19.80
N ASP A 138 1.24 20.90 19.95
CA ASP A 138 2.07 21.98 20.51
C ASP A 138 2.45 21.66 21.94
N ALA A 139 3.72 21.73 22.24
CA ALA A 139 4.22 21.34 23.56
C ALA A 139 5.33 22.28 24.06
N ARG A 140 5.55 22.22 25.37
CA ARG A 140 6.63 22.93 26.07
C ARG A 140 7.65 21.92 26.57
N LEU A 141 8.93 22.17 26.26
CA LEU A 141 10.04 21.32 26.70
C LEU A 141 10.21 21.35 28.22
N LEU A 142 10.31 20.16 28.81
CA LEU A 142 10.66 19.97 30.22
C LEU A 142 12.11 19.51 30.36
N VAL A 143 12.55 18.60 29.48
CA VAL A 143 13.94 18.10 29.39
C VAL A 143 14.34 18.08 27.94
N SER A 144 15.52 18.51 27.61
CA SER A 144 16.06 18.53 26.24
C SER A 144 17.51 18.06 26.26
N ASN A 145 17.84 17.06 25.45
CA ASN A 145 19.17 16.58 25.21
C ASN A 145 19.50 16.78 23.72
N ASP A 146 20.20 17.86 23.40
CA ASP A 146 20.62 18.23 22.04
C ASP A 146 19.51 18.24 21.00
N LEU A 147 18.30 18.66 21.40
CA LEU A 147 17.12 18.68 20.54
C LEU A 147 17.26 19.74 19.45
N ALA A 148 17.17 19.33 18.19
CA ALA A 148 17.01 20.20 17.04
C ALA A 148 15.71 19.85 16.29
N VAL A 149 14.93 20.86 15.95
CA VAL A 149 13.62 20.70 15.32
C VAL A 149 13.57 21.47 14.01
N ASP A 150 13.10 20.83 12.95
CA ASP A 150 12.81 21.49 11.66
C ASP A 150 11.46 22.22 11.78
N GLU A 151 11.52 23.53 11.79
CA GLU A 151 10.36 24.44 11.83
C GLU A 151 10.07 25.10 10.48
N SER A 152 10.60 24.55 9.38
CA SER A 152 10.40 25.09 8.02
C SER A 152 8.94 25.27 7.62
N LEU A 153 8.05 24.45 8.23
CA LEU A 153 6.60 24.54 8.05
C LEU A 153 6.03 25.92 8.50
N PHE A 154 6.69 26.56 9.48
CA PHE A 154 6.26 27.84 10.05
C PHE A 154 7.16 29.00 9.63
N SER A 155 8.47 28.76 9.58
CA SER A 155 9.48 29.80 9.27
C SER A 155 9.77 29.95 7.78
N GLY A 156 9.51 28.90 6.98
CA GLY A 156 9.93 28.81 5.57
C GLY A 156 11.44 28.59 5.41
N GLU A 157 12.22 28.54 6.50
CA GLU A 157 13.67 28.30 6.49
C GLU A 157 13.98 26.84 6.78
N SER A 158 14.85 26.22 5.96
CA SER A 158 15.18 24.80 6.04
C SER A 158 16.23 24.43 7.09
N LEU A 159 16.73 25.39 7.88
CA LEU A 159 17.73 25.12 8.92
C LEU A 159 17.06 24.66 10.21
N PRO A 160 17.48 23.52 10.80
CA PRO A 160 16.96 23.07 12.08
C PRO A 160 17.24 24.06 13.20
N VAL A 161 16.25 24.28 14.06
CA VAL A 161 16.33 25.18 15.20
C VAL A 161 16.67 24.38 16.47
N ALA A 162 17.77 24.72 17.11
CA ALA A 162 18.12 24.10 18.40
C ALA A 162 17.14 24.57 19.48
N LYS A 163 16.61 23.61 20.26
CA LYS A 163 15.62 23.83 21.32
C LYS A 163 16.19 23.52 22.68
N THR A 164 15.96 24.41 23.63
CA THR A 164 16.48 24.28 25.01
C THR A 164 15.37 24.52 26.03
N THR A 165 15.53 23.93 27.22
CA THR A 165 14.62 24.20 28.33
C THR A 165 14.84 25.58 28.90
N LEU A 166 13.78 26.20 29.46
CA LEU A 166 13.87 27.50 30.14
C LEU A 166 14.84 27.42 31.37
N ALA A 167 16.06 27.87 31.19
CA ALA A 167 17.06 27.85 32.26
C ALA A 167 17.13 29.12 33.10
N THR A 168 16.43 30.23 32.75
CA THR A 168 16.50 31.49 33.52
C THR A 168 15.22 32.33 33.36
N LYS A 169 14.67 32.75 34.52
CA LYS A 169 13.56 33.74 34.57
C LYS A 169 14.08 35.09 34.07
N GLY A 170 13.58 35.56 32.92
CA GLY A 170 13.76 36.94 32.48
C GLY A 170 14.12 37.22 31.03
N ASP A 171 14.42 36.19 30.20
CA ASP A 171 14.76 36.38 28.81
C ASP A 171 13.59 35.95 27.86
N THR A 172 12.98 36.89 27.16
CA THR A 172 11.91 36.67 26.22
C THR A 172 12.32 35.82 24.99
N ARG A 173 13.61 35.76 24.65
CA ARG A 173 14.13 34.83 23.62
C ARG A 173 14.14 33.39 24.09
N SER A 174 14.24 33.12 25.38
CA SER A 174 14.25 31.77 25.93
C SER A 174 12.86 31.10 25.89
N THR A 175 11.76 31.86 25.87
CA THR A 175 10.41 31.33 25.75
C THR A 175 10.11 30.76 24.38
N ALA A 176 10.66 31.31 23.30
CA ALA A 176 10.50 30.78 21.94
C ALA A 176 11.31 29.49 21.73
N SER A 177 12.51 29.37 22.37
CA SER A 177 13.37 28.20 22.24
C SER A 177 12.88 26.99 23.04
N SER A 178 11.95 27.16 24.00
CA SER A 178 11.39 26.06 24.80
C SER A 178 10.05 25.52 24.28
N ARG A 179 9.48 26.12 23.24
CA ARG A 179 8.23 25.65 22.62
C ARG A 179 8.53 24.89 21.35
N ILE A 180 7.78 23.81 21.15
CA ILE A 180 7.78 23.01 19.94
C ILE A 180 6.34 22.95 19.40
N PHE A 181 6.19 22.92 18.11
CA PHE A 181 4.91 23.07 17.44
C PHE A 181 4.46 21.78 16.75
N ALA A 182 3.16 21.50 16.80
CA ALA A 182 2.56 20.38 16.09
C ALA A 182 2.95 20.39 14.61
N GLY A 183 3.31 19.24 14.08
CA GLY A 183 3.68 19.10 12.69
C GLY A 183 5.14 19.33 12.36
N THR A 184 5.94 19.89 13.26
CA THR A 184 7.39 20.02 13.10
C THR A 184 8.10 18.70 13.33
N MET A 185 9.37 18.61 12.89
CA MET A 185 10.11 17.37 12.85
C MET A 185 11.34 17.44 13.76
N VAL A 186 11.54 16.41 14.58
CA VAL A 186 12.76 16.26 15.37
C VAL A 186 13.88 15.75 14.46
N VAL A 187 14.91 16.57 14.25
CA VAL A 187 16.04 16.26 13.36
C VAL A 187 17.20 15.63 14.13
N ALA A 188 17.36 16.00 15.40
CA ALA A 188 18.38 15.44 16.28
C ALA A 188 17.96 15.53 17.74
N GLY A 189 18.52 14.65 18.58
CA GLY A 189 18.34 14.66 20.02
C GLY A 189 17.07 13.99 20.54
N ARG A 190 16.83 14.18 21.85
CA ARG A 190 15.66 13.65 22.58
C ARG A 190 15.11 14.68 23.54
N ALA A 191 13.81 14.61 23.81
CA ALA A 191 13.16 15.51 24.75
C ALA A 191 11.94 14.91 25.42
N PHE A 192 11.63 15.42 26.62
CA PHE A 192 10.31 15.30 27.25
C PHE A 192 9.63 16.65 27.18
N ALA A 193 8.38 16.66 26.75
CA ALA A 193 7.60 17.87 26.60
C ALA A 193 6.16 17.69 27.09
N GLU A 194 5.59 18.74 27.66
CA GLU A 194 4.20 18.80 28.09
C GLU A 194 3.32 19.42 27.00
N VAL A 195 2.26 18.73 26.60
CA VAL A 195 1.32 19.20 25.59
C VAL A 195 0.57 20.43 26.08
N THR A 196 0.64 21.53 25.32
CA THR A 196 0.02 22.82 25.66
C THR A 196 -1.24 23.12 24.85
N ALA A 197 -1.30 22.70 23.57
CA ALA A 197 -2.45 22.89 22.71
C ALA A 197 -2.59 21.72 21.70
N THR A 198 -3.85 21.38 21.36
CA THR A 198 -4.23 20.26 20.50
C THR A 198 -5.22 20.71 19.43
N GLY A 199 -5.25 20.01 18.29
CA GLY A 199 -6.23 20.16 17.21
C GLY A 199 -6.32 21.59 16.66
N ALA A 200 -7.53 22.14 16.57
CA ALA A 200 -7.78 23.47 16.04
C ALA A 200 -7.11 24.60 16.85
N ARG A 201 -6.71 24.31 18.10
CA ARG A 201 -6.05 25.28 18.98
C ARG A 201 -4.54 25.28 18.85
N SER A 202 -3.94 24.30 18.15
CA SER A 202 -2.53 24.31 17.81
C SER A 202 -2.20 25.37 16.76
N GLU A 203 -0.94 25.76 16.66
CA GLU A 203 -0.48 26.72 15.64
C GLU A 203 -0.79 26.23 14.22
N ILE A 204 -0.54 24.95 13.94
CA ILE A 204 -0.91 24.34 12.65
C ILE A 204 -2.42 24.29 12.44
N GLY A 205 -3.20 24.14 13.52
CA GLY A 205 -4.66 24.17 13.46
C GLY A 205 -5.22 25.52 13.05
N ARG A 206 -4.59 26.60 13.47
CA ARG A 206 -4.94 27.98 13.07
C ARG A 206 -4.63 28.23 11.60
N ILE A 207 -3.51 27.71 11.09
CA ILE A 207 -3.12 27.80 9.68
C ILE A 207 -3.99 26.88 8.81
N GLY A 208 -4.32 25.69 9.29
CA GLY A 208 -5.08 24.66 8.56
C GLY A 208 -6.50 25.08 8.19
N THR A 209 -7.12 25.96 8.95
CA THR A 209 -8.43 26.54 8.58
C THR A 209 -8.36 27.41 7.32
N VAL A 210 -7.19 27.94 6.98
CA VAL A 210 -6.95 28.77 5.79
C VAL A 210 -6.56 27.91 4.56
N LEU A 211 -5.93 26.75 4.78
CA LEU A 211 -5.40 25.87 3.71
C LEU A 211 -6.33 24.71 3.31
N GLY A 212 -7.52 24.60 3.91
CA GLY A 212 -8.47 23.49 3.75
C GLY A 212 -9.02 23.23 2.34
N ASN A 213 -8.61 23.99 1.30
CA ASN A 213 -9.16 23.91 -0.06
C ASN A 213 -8.19 23.36 -1.12
N ILE A 214 -7.11 22.71 -0.74
CA ILE A 214 -6.23 22.08 -1.74
C ILE A 214 -6.83 20.73 -2.11
N GLU A 215 -7.46 20.69 -3.30
CA GLU A 215 -7.96 19.45 -3.89
C GLU A 215 -6.82 18.46 -4.13
N ALA A 216 -7.04 17.20 -3.76
CA ALA A 216 -6.10 16.13 -4.06
C ALA A 216 -5.96 15.94 -5.58
N GLU A 217 -4.73 15.88 -6.08
CA GLU A 217 -4.47 15.63 -7.51
C GLU A 217 -5.18 14.34 -7.98
N SER A 218 -5.97 14.49 -9.06
CA SER A 218 -6.66 13.35 -9.68
C SER A 218 -5.65 12.40 -10.35
N THR A 219 -5.84 11.09 -10.18
CA THR A 219 -4.97 10.07 -10.77
C THR A 219 -5.04 10.07 -12.30
N PRO A 220 -4.00 9.59 -13.02
CA PRO A 220 -4.07 9.43 -14.48
C PRO A 220 -5.28 8.61 -14.91
N LEU A 221 -5.59 7.54 -14.17
CA LEU A 221 -6.75 6.68 -14.41
C LEU A 221 -8.06 7.45 -14.29
N HIS A 222 -8.21 8.25 -13.24
CA HIS A 222 -9.41 9.06 -13.02
C HIS A 222 -9.60 10.13 -14.12
N ARG A 223 -8.50 10.72 -14.61
CA ARG A 223 -8.53 11.68 -15.72
C ARG A 223 -8.95 11.01 -17.03
N GLN A 224 -8.39 9.82 -17.35
CA GLN A 224 -8.76 9.07 -18.55
C GLN A 224 -10.23 8.66 -18.53
N THR A 225 -10.70 8.14 -17.39
CA THR A 225 -12.10 7.73 -17.21
C THR A 225 -13.04 8.93 -17.36
N ARG A 226 -12.76 10.06 -16.73
CA ARG A 226 -13.59 11.28 -16.86
C ARG A 226 -13.63 11.80 -18.29
N GLN A 227 -12.51 11.76 -19.00
CA GLN A 227 -12.45 12.16 -20.40
C GLN A 227 -13.30 11.23 -21.29
N LEU A 228 -13.21 9.92 -21.07
CA LEU A 228 -14.00 8.94 -21.78
C LEU A 228 -15.50 9.14 -21.53
N VAL A 229 -15.92 9.23 -20.27
CA VAL A 229 -17.34 9.47 -19.91
C VAL A 229 -17.84 10.76 -20.57
N ARG A 230 -17.04 11.81 -20.58
CA ARG A 230 -17.41 13.09 -21.26
C ARG A 230 -17.67 12.89 -22.76
N TRP A 231 -16.80 12.15 -23.46
CA TRP A 231 -16.98 11.86 -24.88
C TRP A 231 -18.24 11.04 -25.13
N PHE A 232 -18.50 10.00 -24.34
CA PHE A 232 -19.73 9.20 -24.46
C PHE A 232 -20.98 10.00 -24.12
N SER A 233 -20.92 10.91 -23.13
CA SER A 233 -22.05 11.77 -22.79
C SER A 233 -22.40 12.73 -23.93
N VAL A 234 -21.38 13.33 -24.56
CA VAL A 234 -21.62 14.20 -25.72
C VAL A 234 -22.21 13.42 -26.89
N LEU A 235 -21.62 12.26 -27.23
CA LEU A 235 -22.13 11.39 -28.28
C LEU A 235 -23.56 10.93 -27.96
N GLY A 236 -23.82 10.51 -26.74
CA GLY A 236 -25.14 10.08 -26.28
C GLY A 236 -26.18 11.17 -26.40
N LEU A 237 -25.84 12.40 -26.05
CA LEU A 237 -26.75 13.54 -26.19
C LEU A 237 -27.09 13.84 -27.66
N VAL A 238 -26.09 13.80 -28.54
CA VAL A 238 -26.31 14.02 -29.99
C VAL A 238 -27.18 12.93 -30.59
N VAL A 239 -26.92 11.65 -30.28
CA VAL A 239 -27.70 10.53 -30.77
C VAL A 239 -29.14 10.56 -30.19
N SER A 240 -29.28 10.87 -28.90
CA SER A 240 -30.56 11.05 -28.23
C SER A 240 -31.43 12.13 -28.89
N ALA A 241 -30.81 13.30 -29.17
CA ALA A 241 -31.52 14.38 -29.90
C ALA A 241 -31.93 13.96 -31.32
N ALA A 242 -31.06 13.24 -32.03
CA ALA A 242 -31.37 12.70 -33.35
C ALA A 242 -32.53 11.68 -33.31
N VAL A 243 -32.54 10.78 -32.31
CA VAL A 243 -33.60 9.79 -32.08
C VAL A 243 -34.91 10.49 -31.75
N GLY A 244 -34.93 11.46 -30.85
CA GLY A 244 -36.12 12.24 -30.53
C GLY A 244 -36.66 12.99 -31.74
N LEU A 245 -35.78 13.62 -32.52
CA LEU A 245 -36.19 14.30 -33.77
C LEU A 245 -36.76 13.33 -34.80
N LEU A 246 -36.11 12.18 -35.01
CA LEU A 246 -36.61 11.14 -35.94
C LEU A 246 -37.99 10.65 -35.52
N PHE A 247 -38.19 10.37 -34.23
CA PHE A 247 -39.50 9.93 -33.71
C PHE A 247 -40.56 11.01 -33.93
N PHE A 248 -40.24 12.27 -33.62
CA PHE A 248 -41.18 13.37 -33.86
C PHE A 248 -41.58 13.51 -35.34
N VAL A 249 -40.60 13.41 -36.24
CA VAL A 249 -40.89 13.52 -37.71
C VAL A 249 -41.72 12.35 -38.22
N THR A 250 -41.53 11.16 -37.67
CA THR A 250 -42.23 9.93 -38.13
C THR A 250 -43.60 9.73 -37.51
N GLN A 251 -43.75 10.08 -36.21
CA GLN A 251 -45.00 9.82 -35.47
C GLN A 251 -45.79 11.07 -35.12
N GLY A 252 -45.22 12.27 -35.22
CA GLY A 252 -45.89 13.52 -34.89
C GLY A 252 -46.15 13.77 -33.40
N ASP A 253 -45.72 12.85 -32.54
CA ASP A 253 -45.89 12.91 -31.09
C ASP A 253 -44.64 13.46 -30.42
N TRP A 254 -44.74 14.68 -29.89
CA TRP A 254 -43.61 15.38 -29.26
C TRP A 254 -43.25 14.82 -27.87
N LEU A 255 -44.26 14.33 -27.13
CA LEU A 255 -44.01 13.73 -25.80
C LEU A 255 -43.39 12.35 -25.96
N GLY A 256 -43.88 11.51 -26.86
CA GLY A 256 -43.25 10.25 -27.22
C GLY A 256 -41.81 10.46 -27.74
N ALA A 257 -41.57 11.53 -28.51
CA ALA A 257 -40.24 11.91 -28.98
C ALA A 257 -39.28 12.26 -27.82
N MET A 258 -39.77 12.99 -26.82
CA MET A 258 -38.97 13.26 -25.61
C MET A 258 -38.66 11.99 -24.82
N LEU A 259 -39.63 11.10 -24.63
CA LEU A 259 -39.43 9.80 -23.94
C LEU A 259 -38.45 8.91 -24.69
N ALA A 260 -38.57 8.82 -26.03
CA ALA A 260 -37.60 8.09 -26.86
C ALA A 260 -36.18 8.67 -26.77
N GLY A 261 -36.08 9.98 -26.80
CA GLY A 261 -34.81 10.68 -26.60
C GLY A 261 -34.21 10.42 -25.22
N ILE A 262 -35.00 10.49 -24.14
CA ILE A 262 -34.58 10.19 -22.78
C ILE A 262 -34.12 8.72 -22.65
N THR A 263 -34.92 7.79 -23.21
CA THR A 263 -34.57 6.36 -23.21
C THR A 263 -33.21 6.13 -23.88
N MET A 264 -32.99 6.78 -25.02
CA MET A 264 -31.70 6.70 -25.72
C MET A 264 -30.55 7.32 -24.94
N ALA A 265 -30.78 8.49 -24.33
CA ALA A 265 -29.78 9.13 -23.49
C ALA A 265 -29.36 8.24 -22.30
N MET A 266 -30.35 7.66 -21.60
CA MET A 266 -30.10 6.72 -20.51
C MET A 266 -29.32 5.49 -20.99
N SER A 267 -29.65 4.95 -22.16
CA SER A 267 -28.97 3.78 -22.74
C SER A 267 -27.50 4.01 -23.12
N MET A 268 -27.09 5.25 -23.32
CA MET A 268 -25.73 5.59 -23.76
C MET A 268 -24.82 6.23 -22.69
N LEU A 269 -25.33 6.51 -21.51
CA LEU A 269 -24.58 7.15 -20.43
C LEU A 269 -23.87 6.11 -19.54
N PRO A 270 -22.58 5.81 -19.75
CA PRO A 270 -21.87 4.79 -18.99
C PRO A 270 -21.33 5.38 -17.68
N GLN A 271 -22.20 5.66 -16.73
CA GLN A 271 -21.85 6.22 -15.43
C GLN A 271 -21.09 5.22 -14.52
N GLU A 272 -21.25 3.93 -14.79
CA GLU A 272 -20.63 2.83 -14.04
C GLU A 272 -19.11 2.91 -14.02
N PHE A 273 -18.47 3.54 -15.01
CA PHE A 273 -17.00 3.67 -15.02
C PHE A 273 -16.45 4.43 -13.83
N LEU A 274 -17.12 5.49 -13.39
CA LEU A 274 -16.70 6.25 -12.20
C LEU A 274 -16.96 5.44 -10.93
N LEU A 275 -18.08 4.74 -10.86
CA LEU A 275 -18.46 3.86 -9.76
C LEU A 275 -17.46 2.70 -9.63
N ILE A 276 -17.16 1.99 -10.74
CA ILE A 276 -16.15 0.92 -10.78
C ILE A 276 -14.85 1.41 -10.17
N LEU A 277 -14.32 2.53 -10.68
CA LEU A 277 -13.03 3.04 -10.22
C LEU A 277 -13.03 3.34 -8.73
N THR A 278 -14.06 4.01 -8.23
CA THR A 278 -14.18 4.40 -6.82
C THR A 278 -14.30 3.17 -5.92
N VAL A 279 -15.19 2.23 -6.26
CA VAL A 279 -15.43 1.02 -5.46
C VAL A 279 -14.20 0.12 -5.46
N PHE A 280 -13.58 -0.13 -6.62
CA PHE A 280 -12.41 -1.02 -6.71
C PHE A 280 -11.21 -0.45 -5.97
N MET A 281 -10.97 0.86 -6.04
CA MET A 281 -9.89 1.49 -5.28
C MET A 281 -10.14 1.44 -3.77
N ALA A 282 -11.36 1.70 -3.32
CA ALA A 282 -11.72 1.63 -1.90
C ALA A 282 -11.62 0.19 -1.36
N MET A 283 -12.19 -0.78 -2.09
CA MET A 283 -12.13 -2.19 -1.69
C MET A 283 -10.71 -2.75 -1.77
N GLY A 284 -9.93 -2.28 -2.76
CA GLY A 284 -8.50 -2.60 -2.87
C GLY A 284 -7.70 -2.12 -1.67
N ALA A 285 -7.92 -0.88 -1.27
CA ALA A 285 -7.30 -0.30 -0.08
C ALA A 285 -7.70 -1.07 1.20
N TRP A 286 -8.96 -1.45 1.32
CA TRP A 286 -9.44 -2.27 2.42
C TRP A 286 -8.80 -3.66 2.46
N ARG A 287 -8.70 -4.36 1.30
CA ARG A 287 -8.02 -5.66 1.22
C ARG A 287 -6.53 -5.57 1.54
N LEU A 288 -5.86 -4.49 1.12
CA LEU A 288 -4.47 -4.21 1.51
C LEU A 288 -4.34 -4.06 3.02
N SER A 289 -5.26 -3.31 3.66
CA SER A 289 -5.21 -3.11 5.12
C SER A 289 -5.39 -4.42 5.90
N GLN A 290 -6.23 -5.34 5.42
CA GLN A 290 -6.35 -6.68 6.00
C GLN A 290 -5.07 -7.51 5.88
N ARG A 291 -4.22 -7.21 4.90
CA ARG A 291 -2.89 -7.79 4.70
C ARG A 291 -1.78 -6.99 5.39
N ARG A 292 -2.14 -6.14 6.36
CA ARG A 292 -1.23 -5.27 7.11
C ARG A 292 -0.47 -4.26 6.25
N VAL A 293 -1.01 -3.89 5.10
CA VAL A 293 -0.50 -2.82 4.24
C VAL A 293 -1.47 -1.66 4.26
N LEU A 294 -1.06 -0.54 4.84
CA LEU A 294 -1.86 0.69 4.81
C LEU A 294 -1.53 1.51 3.58
N THR A 295 -2.53 1.92 2.84
CA THR A 295 -2.38 2.86 1.73
C THR A 295 -2.91 4.24 2.13
N ARG A 296 -2.09 5.25 1.91
CA ARG A 296 -2.48 6.66 2.15
C ARG A 296 -3.14 7.31 0.94
N ARG A 297 -2.93 6.74 -0.26
CA ARG A 297 -3.45 7.26 -1.53
C ARG A 297 -3.96 6.12 -2.38
N ALA A 298 -5.21 6.18 -2.79
CA ALA A 298 -5.81 5.17 -3.67
C ALA A 298 -5.04 4.98 -5.00
N ALA A 299 -4.46 6.05 -5.54
CA ALA A 299 -3.59 6.03 -6.71
C ALA A 299 -2.40 5.08 -6.62
N THR A 300 -1.92 4.80 -5.41
CA THR A 300 -0.77 3.91 -5.17
C THR A 300 -1.09 2.47 -5.53
N ILE A 301 -2.35 2.05 -5.41
CA ILE A 301 -2.80 0.71 -5.78
C ILE A 301 -2.62 0.49 -7.29
N GLU A 302 -2.94 1.50 -8.09
CA GLU A 302 -2.73 1.50 -9.54
C GLU A 302 -1.24 1.36 -9.87
N ALA A 303 -0.40 2.17 -9.23
CA ALA A 303 1.04 2.15 -9.44
C ALA A 303 1.69 0.82 -9.02
N LEU A 304 1.20 0.19 -7.94
CA LEU A 304 1.68 -1.13 -7.48
C LEU A 304 1.56 -2.20 -8.57
N GLY A 305 0.42 -2.24 -9.25
CA GLY A 305 0.20 -3.18 -10.35
C GLY A 305 1.13 -2.96 -11.55
N ALA A 306 1.64 -1.74 -11.72
CA ALA A 306 2.53 -1.33 -12.80
C ALA A 306 4.01 -1.28 -12.41
N ALA A 307 4.38 -1.61 -11.15
CA ALA A 307 5.76 -1.54 -10.68
C ALA A 307 6.70 -2.40 -11.53
N THR A 308 7.80 -1.79 -12.01
CA THR A 308 8.83 -2.45 -12.81
C THR A 308 10.14 -2.62 -12.05
N VAL A 309 10.40 -1.74 -11.09
CA VAL A 309 11.62 -1.74 -10.27
C VAL A 309 11.22 -1.56 -8.80
N LEU A 310 11.82 -2.37 -7.96
CA LEU A 310 11.73 -2.29 -6.51
C LEU A 310 13.10 -2.01 -5.93
N CYS A 311 13.31 -0.79 -5.44
CA CYS A 311 14.48 -0.40 -4.70
C CYS A 311 14.23 -0.70 -3.22
N THR A 312 15.11 -1.46 -2.61
CA THR A 312 15.00 -1.83 -1.19
C THR A 312 16.22 -1.41 -0.41
N ASP A 313 16.01 -0.88 0.79
CA ASP A 313 17.08 -0.75 1.77
C ASP A 313 17.40 -2.13 2.36
N LYS A 314 18.64 -2.31 2.84
CA LYS A 314 19.07 -3.54 3.50
C LYS A 314 18.50 -3.62 4.93
N THR A 315 18.88 -2.62 5.73
CA THR A 315 18.68 -2.65 7.20
C THR A 315 17.21 -2.46 7.55
N GLY A 316 16.67 -3.31 8.43
CA GLY A 316 15.28 -3.22 8.86
C GLY A 316 14.24 -3.63 7.82
N THR A 317 14.61 -3.69 6.53
CA THR A 317 13.74 -4.09 5.42
C THR A 317 14.01 -5.53 4.99
N LEU A 318 15.19 -5.82 4.44
CA LEU A 318 15.59 -7.18 4.06
C LEU A 318 16.04 -7.97 5.29
N THR A 319 16.68 -7.29 6.24
CA THR A 319 17.19 -7.90 7.48
C THR A 319 16.27 -7.58 8.67
N ARG A 320 16.47 -8.33 9.77
CA ARG A 320 15.64 -8.19 10.98
C ARG A 320 15.98 -6.92 11.80
N ASN A 321 17.06 -6.21 11.46
CA ASN A 321 17.65 -5.12 12.26
C ASN A 321 17.87 -5.53 13.72
N GLN A 322 18.33 -6.75 13.90
CA GLN A 322 18.66 -7.35 15.19
C GLN A 322 20.00 -8.04 15.02
N MET A 323 21.05 -7.40 15.56
CA MET A 323 22.35 -8.04 15.56
C MET A 323 22.31 -9.31 16.40
N GLY A 324 22.82 -10.39 15.83
CA GLY A 324 22.99 -11.69 16.50
C GLY A 324 24.44 -12.14 16.38
N ILE A 325 24.92 -12.92 17.35
CA ILE A 325 26.21 -13.61 17.24
C ILE A 325 26.00 -14.81 16.34
N GLU A 326 26.65 -14.78 15.18
CA GLU A 326 26.54 -15.83 14.17
C GLU A 326 27.66 -16.87 14.28
N ARG A 327 28.88 -16.40 14.66
CA ARG A 327 30.05 -17.28 14.82
C ARG A 327 30.94 -16.83 15.98
N LEU A 328 31.52 -17.83 16.65
CA LEU A 328 32.58 -17.68 17.61
C LEU A 328 33.83 -18.40 17.09
N VAL A 329 34.99 -17.81 17.20
CA VAL A 329 36.27 -18.41 16.82
C VAL A 329 37.28 -18.26 17.94
N CYS A 330 37.75 -19.39 18.46
CA CYS A 330 38.81 -19.43 19.48
C CYS A 330 40.11 -20.01 18.89
N PHE A 331 41.24 -19.52 19.30
CA PHE A 331 42.53 -19.94 18.79
C PHE A 331 43.26 -20.80 19.83
N THR A 332 43.61 -22.02 19.45
CA THR A 332 44.36 -23.00 20.28
C THR A 332 45.68 -23.35 19.57
N ALA A 333 46.55 -24.07 20.29
CA ALA A 333 47.83 -24.53 19.74
C ALA A 333 47.66 -25.50 18.55
N GLU A 334 46.49 -26.17 18.48
CA GLU A 334 46.13 -27.14 17.43
C GLU A 334 45.42 -26.49 16.22
N GLY A 335 45.02 -25.21 16.32
CA GLY A 335 44.35 -24.43 15.28
C GLY A 335 43.15 -23.63 15.77
N ALA A 336 42.33 -23.12 14.81
CA ALA A 336 41.18 -22.33 15.12
C ALA A 336 39.96 -23.24 15.32
N LEU A 337 39.36 -23.18 16.52
CA LEU A 337 38.06 -23.75 16.82
C LEU A 337 36.97 -22.78 16.40
N ARG A 338 35.88 -23.31 15.82
CA ARG A 338 34.76 -22.47 15.32
C ARG A 338 33.44 -23.05 15.85
N TRP A 339 32.57 -22.14 16.26
CA TRP A 339 31.17 -22.45 16.58
C TRP A 339 30.28 -21.57 15.73
N GLN A 340 29.14 -22.08 15.30
CA GLN A 340 28.13 -21.38 14.51
C GLN A 340 26.78 -21.41 15.22
N ALA A 341 26.01 -20.31 15.09
CA ALA A 341 24.65 -20.23 15.64
C ALA A 341 23.77 -21.40 15.14
N GLY A 342 23.14 -22.09 16.10
CA GLY A 342 22.35 -23.30 15.82
C GLY A 342 23.08 -24.63 16.03
N GLU A 343 24.38 -24.65 16.30
CA GLU A 343 25.16 -25.89 16.55
C GLU A 343 25.05 -26.48 17.97
N GLY A 344 24.02 -26.12 18.73
CA GLY A 344 23.79 -26.72 20.06
C GLY A 344 24.62 -26.11 21.20
N PHE A 345 25.11 -26.96 22.15
CA PHE A 345 25.82 -26.49 23.35
C PHE A 345 27.12 -25.76 23.03
N LEU A 346 27.39 -24.69 23.79
CA LEU A 346 28.67 -23.99 23.79
C LEU A 346 29.64 -24.71 24.73
N ASP A 347 30.71 -25.28 24.18
CA ASP A 347 31.79 -25.84 24.94
C ASP A 347 32.79 -24.78 25.42
N GLU A 348 33.60 -25.09 26.46
CA GLU A 348 34.81 -24.31 26.66
C GLU A 348 35.73 -24.50 25.44
N PRO A 349 36.34 -23.49 24.84
CA PRO A 349 36.56 -22.12 25.31
C PRO A 349 35.53 -21.07 24.88
N PHE A 350 34.46 -21.46 24.15
CA PHE A 350 33.48 -20.51 23.66
C PHE A 350 32.65 -19.87 24.79
N GLN A 351 32.38 -20.63 25.86
CA GLN A 351 31.71 -20.09 27.03
C GLN A 351 32.53 -18.97 27.68
N SER A 352 33.85 -19.17 27.79
CA SER A 352 34.77 -18.15 28.30
C SER A 352 34.82 -16.90 27.40
N LEU A 353 34.90 -17.10 26.08
CA LEU A 353 34.83 -16.03 25.07
C LEU A 353 33.55 -15.20 25.21
N LEU A 354 32.40 -15.87 25.27
CA LEU A 354 31.08 -15.21 25.36
C LEU A 354 30.91 -14.50 26.70
N ARG A 355 31.35 -15.11 27.83
CA ARG A 355 31.25 -14.52 29.17
C ARG A 355 32.07 -13.25 29.28
N HIS A 356 33.30 -13.24 28.81
CA HIS A 356 34.14 -12.03 28.84
C HIS A 356 33.66 -10.99 27.82
N GLY A 357 33.16 -11.43 26.66
CA GLY A 357 32.54 -10.53 25.74
C GLY A 357 31.31 -9.79 26.33
N MET A 358 30.48 -10.51 27.11
CA MET A 358 29.36 -9.92 27.85
C MET A 358 29.83 -8.99 28.97
N LEU A 359 30.85 -9.37 29.73
CA LEU A 359 31.43 -8.51 30.79
C LEU A 359 32.08 -7.23 30.23
N ALA A 360 32.50 -7.24 28.98
CA ALA A 360 33.00 -6.04 28.29
C ALA A 360 31.87 -5.18 27.69
N CYS A 361 30.61 -5.51 27.94
CA CYS A 361 29.43 -4.71 27.56
C CYS A 361 28.90 -3.93 28.76
N GLU A 362 28.12 -2.88 28.49
CA GLU A 362 27.36 -2.18 29.53
C GLU A 362 26.37 -3.13 30.22
N GLU A 363 26.08 -2.88 31.52
CA GLU A 363 25.10 -3.68 32.28
C GLU A 363 23.69 -3.62 31.69
N ALA A 364 23.32 -2.46 31.14
CA ALA A 364 22.04 -2.24 30.45
C ALA A 364 22.34 -1.77 29.02
N PRO A 365 22.69 -2.67 28.11
CA PRO A 365 23.21 -2.31 26.79
C PRO A 365 22.16 -1.62 25.93
N PHE A 366 22.51 -0.49 25.37
CA PHE A 366 21.73 0.21 24.38
C PHE A 366 22.12 -0.24 22.96
N ASP A 367 23.40 -0.48 22.73
CA ASP A 367 23.93 -0.89 21.43
C ASP A 367 23.43 -2.29 21.02
N PRO A 368 22.96 -2.49 19.78
CA PRO A 368 22.46 -3.79 19.29
C PRO A 368 23.51 -4.90 19.34
N MET A 369 24.79 -4.60 19.15
CA MET A 369 25.87 -5.60 19.24
C MET A 369 26.05 -6.08 20.67
N GLU A 370 26.01 -5.17 21.63
CA GLU A 370 26.10 -5.53 23.05
C GLU A 370 24.90 -6.36 23.51
N ARG A 371 23.69 -6.01 23.05
CA ARG A 371 22.49 -6.83 23.29
C ARG A 371 22.65 -8.26 22.76
N ALA A 372 23.34 -8.44 21.63
CA ALA A 372 23.59 -9.77 21.07
C ALA A 372 24.42 -10.65 22.01
N PHE A 373 25.44 -10.06 22.69
CA PHE A 373 26.20 -10.78 23.72
C PHE A 373 25.32 -11.18 24.90
N HIS A 374 24.50 -10.27 25.42
CA HIS A 374 23.59 -10.57 26.52
C HIS A 374 22.53 -11.62 26.14
N THR A 375 21.97 -11.53 24.96
CA THR A 375 20.95 -12.48 24.47
C THR A 375 21.51 -13.90 24.36
N LEU A 376 22.67 -14.05 23.74
CA LEU A 376 23.29 -15.37 23.61
C LEU A 376 23.79 -15.89 24.98
N ALA A 377 24.37 -15.02 25.82
CA ALA A 377 24.83 -15.40 27.15
C ALA A 377 23.69 -15.88 28.05
N GLN A 378 22.52 -15.23 28.02
CA GLN A 378 21.33 -15.66 28.78
C GLN A 378 20.81 -17.05 28.37
N SER A 379 20.96 -17.41 27.10
CA SER A 379 20.48 -18.70 26.58
C SER A 379 21.51 -19.81 26.69
N ALA A 380 22.81 -19.50 26.64
CA ALA A 380 23.87 -20.51 26.47
C ALA A 380 24.80 -20.64 27.69
N LEU A 381 24.80 -19.67 28.62
CA LEU A 381 25.65 -19.73 29.81
C LEU A 381 24.86 -20.01 31.08
N ALA A 382 25.43 -20.79 32.00
CA ALA A 382 24.89 -20.89 33.35
C ALA A 382 24.97 -19.54 34.07
N PRO A 383 23.92 -19.14 34.83
CA PRO A 383 23.98 -17.93 35.64
C PRO A 383 25.19 -17.93 36.60
N LEU A 384 25.81 -16.79 36.75
CA LEU A 384 26.85 -16.63 37.77
C LEU A 384 26.22 -16.77 39.17
N ALA A 385 26.88 -17.46 40.07
CA ALA A 385 26.38 -17.71 41.43
C ALA A 385 26.18 -16.39 42.22
N GLU A 386 27.02 -15.41 41.97
CA GLU A 386 26.91 -14.06 42.51
C GLU A 386 27.18 -13.04 41.40
N LYS A 387 26.46 -11.92 41.44
CA LYS A 387 26.63 -10.84 40.44
C LYS A 387 27.98 -10.14 40.63
N PRO A 388 28.85 -10.07 39.61
CA PRO A 388 30.07 -9.34 39.68
C PRO A 388 29.80 -7.82 39.83
N VAL A 389 30.73 -7.11 40.46
CA VAL A 389 30.63 -5.64 40.67
C VAL A 389 31.56 -4.95 39.73
N LEU A 390 31.04 -4.06 38.88
CA LEU A 390 31.84 -3.19 38.02
C LEU A 390 32.57 -2.16 38.90
N VAL A 391 33.89 -2.09 38.78
CA VAL A 391 34.73 -1.22 39.62
C VAL A 391 35.43 -0.12 38.82
N HIS A 392 35.68 -0.33 37.54
CA HIS A 392 36.25 0.68 36.65
C HIS A 392 35.89 0.39 35.18
N GLU A 393 35.80 1.43 34.38
CA GLU A 393 35.40 1.38 32.97
C GLU A 393 36.31 2.24 32.12
N TYR A 394 36.73 1.69 30.97
CA TYR A 394 37.44 2.40 29.90
C TYR A 394 36.55 2.43 28.65
N GLY A 395 36.07 3.60 28.30
CA GLY A 395 35.23 3.81 27.11
C GLY A 395 36.05 3.78 25.81
N LEU A 396 35.32 3.76 24.68
CA LEU A 396 35.90 3.83 23.34
C LEU A 396 36.60 5.19 23.13
N SER A 397 37.81 5.17 22.60
CA SER A 397 38.50 6.38 22.14
C SER A 397 38.87 6.26 20.66
N PRO A 398 39.03 7.38 19.92
CA PRO A 398 39.48 7.36 18.52
C PRO A 398 40.84 6.71 18.32
N GLU A 399 41.74 6.86 19.31
CA GLU A 399 43.11 6.34 19.26
C GLU A 399 43.13 4.83 19.56
N LEU A 400 42.20 4.37 20.40
CA LEU A 400 42.09 2.98 20.80
C LEU A 400 40.63 2.54 20.80
N PRO A 401 40.10 1.98 19.68
CA PRO A 401 38.73 1.52 19.57
C PRO A 401 38.52 0.18 20.31
N VAL A 402 38.71 0.21 21.63
CA VAL A 402 38.52 -0.90 22.57
C VAL A 402 37.76 -0.37 23.76
N MET A 403 36.80 -1.15 24.21
CA MET A 403 36.09 -0.97 25.47
C MET A 403 36.59 -2.01 26.47
N ALA A 404 36.91 -1.60 27.68
CA ALA A 404 37.38 -2.51 28.72
C ALA A 404 36.73 -2.20 30.05
N HIS A 405 36.21 -3.24 30.72
CA HIS A 405 35.57 -3.15 32.02
C HIS A 405 36.31 -4.00 33.05
N VAL A 406 36.51 -3.44 34.26
CA VAL A 406 37.17 -4.08 35.38
C VAL A 406 36.11 -4.55 36.38
N TRP A 407 36.07 -5.84 36.64
CA TRP A 407 35.09 -6.46 37.50
C TRP A 407 35.72 -7.08 38.75
N ARG A 408 35.07 -6.90 39.87
CA ARG A 408 35.37 -7.65 41.08
C ARG A 408 34.45 -8.87 41.16
N MET A 409 35.03 -10.05 41.03
CA MET A 409 34.32 -11.30 41.16
C MET A 409 34.23 -11.73 42.63
N ALA A 410 33.11 -12.33 43.01
CA ALA A 410 32.92 -12.83 44.37
C ALA A 410 33.94 -13.94 44.72
N GLY A 411 34.57 -13.81 45.87
CA GLY A 411 35.55 -14.80 46.35
C GLY A 411 36.94 -14.74 45.70
N GLN A 412 37.18 -13.81 44.76
CA GLN A 412 38.49 -13.62 44.11
C GLN A 412 39.19 -12.38 44.68
N GLN A 413 40.53 -12.50 44.89
CA GLN A 413 41.35 -11.35 45.27
C GLN A 413 41.75 -10.48 44.07
N ASP A 414 41.78 -11.08 42.88
CA ASP A 414 42.15 -10.43 41.65
C ASP A 414 40.91 -9.92 40.91
N HIS A 415 41.03 -8.77 40.28
CA HIS A 415 39.99 -8.23 39.41
C HIS A 415 40.07 -8.86 38.01
N THR A 416 38.95 -9.18 37.45
CA THR A 416 38.86 -9.63 36.05
C THR A 416 38.67 -8.41 35.14
N VAL A 417 39.54 -8.24 34.17
CA VAL A 417 39.42 -7.21 33.14
C VAL A 417 38.96 -7.87 31.85
N ALA A 418 37.81 -7.47 31.36
CA ALA A 418 37.26 -7.92 30.11
C ALA A 418 37.32 -6.80 29.06
N ALA A 419 37.84 -7.09 27.88
CA ALA A 419 37.95 -6.13 26.79
C ALA A 419 37.38 -6.65 25.49
N LYS A 420 36.69 -5.79 24.72
CA LYS A 420 36.23 -6.06 23.36
C LYS A 420 36.56 -4.87 22.47
N GLY A 421 36.77 -5.12 21.18
CA GLY A 421 37.05 -4.05 20.22
C GLY A 421 37.37 -4.56 18.82
N ALA A 422 37.86 -3.66 17.97
CA ALA A 422 38.35 -4.00 16.67
C ALA A 422 39.44 -5.07 16.72
N PRO A 423 39.44 -6.11 15.87
CA PRO A 423 40.40 -7.18 15.90
C PRO A 423 41.85 -6.68 15.92
N GLU A 424 42.18 -5.68 15.11
CA GLU A 424 43.50 -5.07 15.00
C GLU A 424 43.95 -4.43 16.33
N SER A 425 43.02 -3.83 17.04
CA SER A 425 43.31 -3.13 18.31
C SER A 425 43.49 -4.11 19.44
N ILE A 426 42.64 -5.12 19.56
CA ILE A 426 42.77 -6.17 20.57
C ILE A 426 44.04 -6.98 20.34
N VAL A 427 44.39 -7.33 19.10
CA VAL A 427 45.63 -8.02 18.76
C VAL A 427 46.87 -7.26 19.19
N ARG A 428 46.83 -5.92 19.03
CA ARG A 428 47.90 -5.07 19.55
C ARG A 428 48.00 -5.06 21.08
N LEU A 429 46.84 -5.04 21.76
CA LEU A 429 46.82 -5.07 23.24
C LEU A 429 47.34 -6.38 23.82
N CYS A 430 47.09 -7.49 23.14
CA CYS A 430 47.50 -8.82 23.60
C CYS A 430 48.96 -9.17 23.28
N ASN A 431 49.72 -8.31 22.60
CA ASN A 431 51.11 -8.52 22.22
C ASN A 431 51.40 -9.93 21.67
N LEU A 432 50.60 -10.37 20.71
CA LEU A 432 50.62 -11.73 20.17
C LEU A 432 51.87 -12.03 19.32
N PRO A 433 52.33 -13.29 19.29
CA PRO A 433 53.34 -13.73 18.33
C PRO A 433 52.86 -13.47 16.89
N GLU A 434 53.81 -13.11 15.98
CA GLU A 434 53.47 -12.69 14.61
C GLU A 434 52.61 -13.69 13.86
N ALA A 435 52.92 -15.00 13.95
CA ALA A 435 52.17 -16.06 13.28
C ALA A 435 50.71 -16.14 13.75
N LEU A 436 50.45 -15.97 15.05
CA LEU A 436 49.10 -15.97 15.61
C LEU A 436 48.36 -14.67 15.23
N ARG A 437 49.09 -13.53 15.25
CA ARG A 437 48.52 -12.23 14.80
C ARG A 437 48.02 -12.30 13.36
N GLU A 438 48.83 -12.81 12.43
CA GLU A 438 48.42 -13.01 11.03
C GLU A 438 47.23 -13.94 10.89
N GLN A 439 47.23 -15.05 11.66
CA GLN A 439 46.11 -15.99 11.64
C GLN A 439 44.80 -15.37 12.11
N VAL A 440 44.82 -14.62 13.21
CA VAL A 440 43.65 -13.92 13.75
C VAL A 440 43.10 -12.87 12.77
N LEU A 441 43.97 -12.04 12.20
CA LEU A 441 43.59 -11.00 11.26
C LEU A 441 43.04 -11.60 9.94
N LYS A 442 43.65 -12.69 9.47
CA LYS A 442 43.16 -13.40 8.28
C LYS A 442 41.77 -14.00 8.50
N GLU A 443 41.52 -14.61 9.65
CA GLU A 443 40.19 -15.13 10.01
C GLU A 443 39.17 -14.02 10.16
N ALA A 444 39.54 -12.92 10.81
CA ALA A 444 38.71 -11.74 10.95
C ALA A 444 38.32 -11.15 9.58
N SER A 445 39.28 -11.06 8.65
CA SER A 445 39.03 -10.59 7.29
C SER A 445 38.10 -11.55 6.52
N ALA A 446 38.29 -12.86 6.63
CA ALA A 446 37.45 -13.86 5.99
C ALA A 446 35.99 -13.84 6.51
N LEU A 447 35.79 -13.53 7.80
CA LEU A 447 34.45 -13.34 8.38
C LEU A 447 33.83 -12.02 7.91
N ALA A 448 34.61 -10.95 7.84
CA ALA A 448 34.18 -9.64 7.34
C ALA A 448 33.79 -9.70 5.85
N GLU A 449 34.50 -10.45 5.02
CA GLU A 449 34.17 -10.69 3.60
C GLU A 449 32.83 -11.41 3.42
N ARG A 450 32.39 -12.16 4.43
CA ARG A 450 31.06 -12.80 4.48
C ARG A 450 29.95 -11.86 4.96
N GLY A 451 30.27 -10.60 5.18
CA GLY A 451 29.32 -9.58 5.61
C GLY A 451 29.08 -9.52 7.12
N MET A 452 29.91 -10.18 7.92
CA MET A 452 29.78 -10.14 9.38
C MET A 452 30.59 -8.99 9.97
N ARG A 453 30.11 -8.44 11.07
CA ARG A 453 30.86 -7.49 11.90
C ARG A 453 31.66 -8.27 12.92
N VAL A 454 32.96 -8.12 12.89
CA VAL A 454 33.86 -8.92 13.72
C VAL A 454 34.41 -8.06 14.87
N LEU A 455 34.26 -8.58 16.07
CA LEU A 455 34.90 -8.06 17.29
C LEU A 455 35.87 -9.10 17.85
N ALA A 456 36.97 -8.68 18.40
CA ALA A 456 37.86 -9.51 19.21
C ALA A 456 37.56 -9.27 20.69
N VAL A 457 37.74 -10.32 21.49
CA VAL A 457 37.56 -10.30 22.93
C VAL A 457 38.84 -10.77 23.60
N ALA A 458 39.24 -10.05 24.64
CA ALA A 458 40.40 -10.38 25.46
C ALA A 458 40.10 -10.29 26.96
N SER A 459 40.87 -10.97 27.76
CA SER A 459 40.79 -10.89 29.22
C SER A 459 42.17 -10.67 29.86
N ALA A 460 42.17 -9.96 31.00
CA ALA A 460 43.34 -9.80 31.84
C ALA A 460 42.94 -9.98 33.32
N SER A 461 43.91 -10.27 34.17
CA SER A 461 43.75 -10.28 35.63
C SER A 461 44.61 -9.15 36.22
N PHE A 462 44.07 -8.43 37.20
CA PHE A 462 44.75 -7.31 37.81
C PHE A 462 44.62 -7.30 39.34
N ARG A 463 45.74 -7.13 40.02
CA ARG A 463 45.79 -7.00 41.50
C ARG A 463 46.00 -5.54 41.88
N GLY A 464 45.16 -5.04 42.76
CA GLY A 464 45.26 -3.69 43.29
C GLY A 464 44.08 -2.81 42.92
N THR A 465 44.11 -1.56 43.36
CA THR A 465 43.10 -0.53 43.15
C THR A 465 43.61 0.69 42.36
N ASP A 466 44.90 0.69 42.00
CA ASP A 466 45.56 1.76 41.24
C ASP A 466 45.46 1.42 39.74
N TRP A 467 44.36 1.87 39.13
CA TRP A 467 44.02 1.51 37.74
C TRP A 467 44.97 2.20 36.76
N PRO A 468 45.49 1.51 35.72
CA PRO A 468 46.25 2.13 34.64
C PRO A 468 45.44 3.26 33.98
N VAL A 469 46.12 4.29 33.50
CA VAL A 469 45.47 5.42 32.78
C VAL A 469 44.84 4.97 31.47
N SER A 470 45.30 3.87 30.88
CA SER A 470 44.83 3.32 29.61
C SER A 470 44.73 1.79 29.69
N PRO A 471 43.84 1.14 28.94
CA PRO A 471 43.80 -0.32 28.84
C PRO A 471 45.12 -0.98 28.45
N GLN A 472 46.03 -0.27 27.82
CA GLN A 472 47.38 -0.75 27.46
C GLN A 472 48.25 -1.15 28.67
N GLY A 473 47.88 -0.72 29.84
CA GLY A 473 48.61 -1.09 31.08
C GLY A 473 48.24 -2.47 31.65
N PHE A 474 47.31 -3.19 31.04
CA PHE A 474 46.98 -4.54 31.45
C PHE A 474 47.63 -5.61 30.53
N ASP A 475 47.92 -6.77 31.09
CA ASP A 475 48.45 -7.91 30.32
C ASP A 475 47.30 -8.76 29.78
N PHE A 476 46.82 -8.37 28.58
CA PHE A 476 45.68 -9.01 27.97
C PHE A 476 46.02 -10.30 27.23
N ARG A 477 45.19 -11.31 27.43
CA ARG A 477 45.21 -12.57 26.69
C ARG A 477 44.01 -12.60 25.74
N LEU A 478 44.25 -12.86 24.45
CA LEU A 478 43.21 -13.06 23.44
C LEU A 478 42.38 -14.29 23.78
N LEU A 479 41.04 -14.15 23.79
CA LEU A 479 40.10 -15.25 23.94
C LEU A 479 39.59 -15.72 22.58
N GLY A 480 39.32 -14.78 21.63
CA GLY A 480 38.87 -15.14 20.31
C GLY A 480 38.16 -14.01 19.56
N LEU A 481 37.50 -14.38 18.47
CA LEU A 481 36.71 -13.49 17.64
C LEU A 481 35.22 -13.81 17.80
N VAL A 482 34.42 -12.76 17.79
CA VAL A 482 32.97 -12.81 17.79
C VAL A 482 32.47 -12.15 16.50
N ALA A 483 31.83 -12.91 15.64
CA ALA A 483 31.27 -12.41 14.40
C ALA A 483 29.76 -12.26 14.54
N LEU A 484 29.30 -11.02 14.34
CA LEU A 484 27.91 -10.62 14.45
C LEU A 484 27.35 -10.33 13.06
N ALA A 485 26.10 -10.72 12.86
CA ALA A 485 25.36 -10.39 11.64
C ALA A 485 23.93 -9.95 11.99
N ASP A 486 23.36 -9.15 11.09
CA ASP A 486 21.92 -8.87 11.09
C ASP A 486 21.28 -9.85 10.11
N PRO A 487 20.55 -10.87 10.58
CA PRO A 487 20.08 -11.95 9.74
C PRO A 487 19.02 -11.49 8.74
N LEU A 488 19.06 -12.07 7.56
CA LEU A 488 18.02 -11.90 6.54
C LEU A 488 16.68 -12.44 7.09
N ARG A 489 15.58 -11.81 6.72
CA ARG A 489 14.25 -12.32 7.03
C ARG A 489 13.94 -13.56 6.17
N ASP A 490 13.31 -14.56 6.76
CA ASP A 490 13.03 -15.86 6.11
C ASP A 490 12.13 -15.74 4.87
N THR A 491 11.28 -14.70 4.82
CA THR A 491 10.33 -14.44 3.73
C THR A 491 10.99 -13.82 2.50
N VAL A 492 12.15 -13.15 2.65
CA VAL A 492 12.77 -12.32 1.61
C VAL A 492 13.18 -13.11 0.36
N PRO A 493 13.88 -14.27 0.44
CA PRO A 493 14.31 -14.96 -0.77
C PRO A 493 13.13 -15.37 -1.65
N ARG A 494 12.05 -15.82 -1.04
CA ARG A 494 10.82 -16.18 -1.75
C ARG A 494 10.16 -14.97 -2.38
N ALA A 495 10.05 -13.86 -1.65
CA ALA A 495 9.44 -12.63 -2.16
C ALA A 495 10.23 -12.02 -3.31
N VAL A 496 11.57 -12.02 -3.24
CA VAL A 496 12.46 -11.59 -4.34
C VAL A 496 12.24 -12.47 -5.58
N GLN A 497 12.15 -13.78 -5.39
CA GLN A 497 11.88 -14.71 -6.50
C GLN A 497 10.50 -14.45 -7.13
N GLU A 498 9.46 -14.22 -6.34
CA GLU A 498 8.12 -13.87 -6.84
C GLU A 498 8.15 -12.55 -7.63
N CYS A 499 8.83 -11.51 -7.13
CA CYS A 499 9.02 -10.26 -7.85
C CYS A 499 9.73 -10.45 -9.19
N ARG A 500 10.83 -11.24 -9.22
CA ARG A 500 11.56 -11.54 -10.45
C ARG A 500 10.71 -12.27 -11.49
N ARG A 501 9.93 -13.28 -11.07
CA ARG A 501 8.98 -13.99 -11.95
C ARG A 501 7.95 -13.04 -12.52
N ALA A 502 7.53 -12.08 -11.72
CA ALA A 502 6.59 -11.02 -12.11
C ALA A 502 7.22 -9.93 -13.02
N GLY A 503 8.48 -10.08 -13.42
CA GLY A 503 9.20 -9.12 -14.25
C GLY A 503 9.61 -7.84 -13.52
N ILE A 504 9.65 -7.87 -12.17
CA ILE A 504 10.08 -6.73 -11.35
C ILE A 504 11.54 -6.91 -10.99
N ARG A 505 12.38 -5.93 -11.34
CA ARG A 505 13.78 -5.90 -10.93
C ARG A 505 13.86 -5.46 -9.47
N VAL A 506 14.53 -6.25 -8.64
CA VAL A 506 14.81 -5.90 -7.25
C VAL A 506 16.23 -5.37 -7.16
N LEU A 507 16.38 -4.15 -6.63
CA LEU A 507 17.65 -3.47 -6.44
C LEU A 507 17.86 -3.24 -4.94
N MET A 508 19.07 -3.47 -4.46
CA MET A 508 19.45 -3.16 -3.08
C MET A 508 20.26 -1.86 -3.03
N ILE A 509 19.86 -0.92 -2.18
CA ILE A 509 20.52 0.37 -1.99
C ILE A 509 20.85 0.50 -0.50
N THR A 510 22.13 0.49 -0.13
CA THR A 510 22.55 0.50 1.27
C THR A 510 23.76 1.42 1.53
N GLY A 511 23.86 1.94 2.75
CA GLY A 511 25.07 2.61 3.24
C GLY A 511 26.23 1.68 3.63
N ASP A 512 25.99 0.35 3.62
CA ASP A 512 26.95 -0.66 4.06
C ASP A 512 28.15 -0.81 3.12
N HIS A 513 29.16 -1.50 3.67
CA HIS A 513 30.36 -1.91 2.91
C HIS A 513 29.98 -2.84 1.73
N PRO A 514 30.65 -2.73 0.58
CA PRO A 514 30.35 -3.53 -0.61
C PRO A 514 30.29 -5.04 -0.38
N GLY A 515 31.26 -5.59 0.36
CA GLY A 515 31.30 -7.01 0.69
C GLY A 515 30.06 -7.51 1.43
N THR A 516 29.60 -6.76 2.43
CA THR A 516 28.36 -7.03 3.18
C THR A 516 27.14 -6.93 2.27
N ALA A 517 27.08 -5.89 1.46
CA ALA A 517 25.97 -5.67 0.52
C ALA A 517 25.86 -6.83 -0.47
N CYS A 518 26.95 -7.24 -1.10
CA CYS A 518 26.94 -8.37 -2.04
C CYS A 518 26.62 -9.71 -1.38
N ALA A 519 27.07 -9.94 -0.14
CA ALA A 519 26.75 -11.16 0.61
C ALA A 519 25.25 -11.26 0.92
N ILE A 520 24.64 -10.20 1.40
CA ILE A 520 23.19 -10.14 1.69
C ILE A 520 22.37 -10.20 0.38
N ALA A 521 22.80 -9.53 -0.68
CA ALA A 521 22.12 -9.59 -1.98
C ALA A 521 22.05 -11.03 -2.51
N ARG A 522 23.16 -11.77 -2.46
CA ARG A 522 23.19 -13.18 -2.87
C ARG A 522 22.28 -14.05 -2.01
N GLN A 523 22.28 -13.87 -0.69
CA GLN A 523 21.39 -14.60 0.22
C GLN A 523 19.91 -14.28 -0.06
N ALA A 524 19.59 -13.02 -0.39
CA ALA A 524 18.26 -12.58 -0.75
C ALA A 524 17.78 -13.08 -2.13
N GLY A 525 18.69 -13.63 -2.97
CA GLY A 525 18.38 -13.98 -4.35
C GLY A 525 18.36 -12.79 -5.30
N ILE A 526 18.91 -11.64 -4.89
CA ILE A 526 19.18 -10.51 -5.77
C ILE A 526 20.47 -10.83 -6.53
N ASP A 527 20.45 -10.60 -7.86
CA ASP A 527 21.59 -10.93 -8.71
C ASP A 527 22.77 -9.98 -8.40
N GLY A 528 23.63 -10.41 -7.49
CA GLY A 528 24.81 -9.63 -7.08
C GLY A 528 25.91 -9.54 -8.13
N ASP A 529 25.86 -10.40 -9.15
CA ASP A 529 26.84 -10.43 -10.24
C ASP A 529 26.47 -9.48 -11.40
N ALA A 530 25.22 -8.98 -11.43
CA ALA A 530 24.73 -8.04 -12.44
C ALA A 530 25.26 -6.60 -12.28
N GLY A 531 26.14 -6.32 -11.32
CA GLY A 531 26.82 -5.04 -11.14
C GLY A 531 26.66 -4.46 -9.75
N LEU A 532 27.79 -3.97 -9.23
CA LEU A 532 27.90 -3.20 -7.98
C LEU A 532 28.32 -1.77 -8.36
N LEU A 533 27.67 -0.76 -7.78
CA LEU A 533 28.06 0.64 -7.90
C LEU A 533 28.22 1.25 -6.53
N LEU A 534 29.31 1.99 -6.34
CA LEU A 534 29.60 2.66 -5.07
C LEU A 534 28.99 4.07 -5.03
N GLY A 535 28.65 4.55 -3.82
CA GLY A 535 28.14 5.90 -3.64
C GLY A 535 29.04 6.99 -4.25
N ASP A 536 30.37 6.87 -4.08
CA ASP A 536 31.32 7.80 -4.67
C ASP A 536 31.29 7.80 -6.20
N GLU A 537 31.05 6.65 -6.81
CA GLU A 537 30.88 6.53 -8.26
C GLU A 537 29.58 7.18 -8.70
N VAL A 538 28.47 6.91 -7.97
CA VAL A 538 27.18 7.57 -8.20
C VAL A 538 27.32 9.09 -8.13
N ALA A 539 28.14 9.62 -7.22
CA ALA A 539 28.38 11.06 -7.08
C ALA A 539 29.11 11.67 -8.29
N ARG A 540 30.06 10.91 -8.89
CA ARG A 540 30.89 11.37 -10.00
C ARG A 540 30.22 11.28 -11.38
N LEU A 541 29.25 10.37 -11.53
CA LEU A 541 28.52 10.19 -12.78
C LEU A 541 27.60 11.37 -13.06
N ASP A 542 27.56 11.86 -14.30
CA ASP A 542 26.50 12.73 -14.78
C ASP A 542 25.17 11.97 -14.90
N ASP A 543 24.09 12.71 -15.09
CA ASP A 543 22.75 12.10 -15.11
C ASP A 543 22.55 11.11 -16.25
N ALA A 544 23.13 11.35 -17.43
CA ALA A 544 23.03 10.43 -18.57
C ALA A 544 23.84 9.15 -18.35
N ALA A 545 25.04 9.27 -17.75
CA ALA A 545 25.86 8.12 -17.40
C ALA A 545 25.20 7.30 -16.27
N LEU A 546 24.61 7.99 -15.26
CA LEU A 546 23.89 7.34 -14.18
C LEU A 546 22.65 6.60 -14.70
N GLN A 547 21.88 7.17 -15.64
CA GLN A 547 20.74 6.50 -16.27
C GLN A 547 21.17 5.20 -16.99
N ARG A 548 22.32 5.19 -17.66
CA ARG A 548 22.87 3.96 -18.27
C ARG A 548 23.30 2.95 -17.20
N ALA A 549 24.02 3.39 -16.18
CA ALA A 549 24.51 2.53 -15.11
C ALA A 549 23.37 1.85 -14.31
N VAL A 550 22.31 2.58 -13.92
CA VAL A 550 21.19 2.01 -13.16
C VAL A 550 20.38 0.97 -13.96
N SER A 551 20.52 0.91 -15.28
CA SER A 551 19.82 -0.09 -16.10
C SER A 551 20.37 -1.50 -15.91
N THR A 552 21.65 -1.65 -15.54
CA THR A 552 22.32 -2.94 -15.34
C THR A 552 22.69 -3.23 -13.88
N THR A 553 22.86 -2.21 -13.05
CA THR A 553 23.27 -2.37 -11.65
C THR A 553 22.11 -2.86 -10.77
N THR A 554 22.39 -3.81 -9.88
CA THR A 554 21.43 -4.35 -8.92
C THR A 554 21.79 -4.07 -7.45
N VAL A 555 23.06 -3.79 -7.16
CA VAL A 555 23.54 -3.50 -5.80
C VAL A 555 24.22 -2.14 -5.78
N PHE A 556 23.79 -1.28 -4.88
CA PHE A 556 24.38 0.02 -4.61
C PHE A 556 24.86 0.06 -3.16
N ALA A 557 26.19 0.26 -2.94
CA ALA A 557 26.80 0.21 -1.62
C ALA A 557 27.45 1.54 -1.26
N ARG A 558 27.58 1.84 0.07
CA ARG A 558 28.09 3.12 0.61
C ARG A 558 27.34 4.34 0.05
N VAL A 559 26.03 4.21 -0.10
CA VAL A 559 25.18 5.24 -0.70
C VAL A 559 24.72 6.24 0.35
N ALA A 560 24.98 7.53 0.14
CA ALA A 560 24.46 8.62 0.94
C ALA A 560 22.97 8.92 0.58
N PRO A 561 22.20 9.58 1.46
CA PRO A 561 20.78 9.88 1.24
C PRO A 561 20.47 10.61 -0.08
N GLN A 562 21.28 11.61 -0.43
CA GLN A 562 21.14 12.39 -1.68
C GLN A 562 21.36 11.52 -2.92
N GLN A 563 22.25 10.53 -2.82
CA GLN A 563 22.52 9.59 -3.90
C GLN A 563 21.38 8.58 -4.09
N LYS A 564 20.69 8.16 -3.00
CA LYS A 564 19.47 7.36 -3.08
C LYS A 564 18.42 8.07 -3.94
N LEU A 565 18.23 9.37 -3.70
CA LEU A 565 17.31 10.20 -4.49
C LEU A 565 17.71 10.24 -5.98
N ARG A 566 18.99 10.45 -6.29
CA ARG A 566 19.49 10.49 -7.68
C ARG A 566 19.28 9.15 -8.39
N ILE A 567 19.51 8.03 -7.71
CA ILE A 567 19.26 6.68 -8.27
C ILE A 567 17.78 6.51 -8.63
N VAL A 568 16.86 6.88 -7.73
CA VAL A 568 15.41 6.81 -7.96
C VAL A 568 15.02 7.69 -9.15
N GLN A 569 15.54 8.91 -9.24
CA GLN A 569 15.26 9.83 -10.34
C GLN A 569 15.79 9.31 -11.69
N ALA A 570 17.00 8.74 -11.71
CA ALA A 570 17.58 8.13 -12.92
C ALA A 570 16.75 6.92 -13.41
N LEU A 571 16.27 6.07 -12.51
CA LEU A 571 15.38 4.95 -12.85
C LEU A 571 14.05 5.46 -13.44
N LYS A 572 13.48 6.52 -12.86
CA LYS A 572 12.24 7.14 -13.37
C LYS A 572 12.45 7.77 -14.75
N ALA A 573 13.59 8.43 -14.98
CA ALA A 573 13.94 9.00 -16.27
C ALA A 573 14.08 7.93 -17.37
N ASN A 574 14.48 6.70 -17.01
CA ASN A 574 14.46 5.53 -17.89
C ASN A 574 13.05 4.94 -18.12
N GLY A 575 12.00 5.60 -17.64
CA GLY A 575 10.61 5.15 -17.78
C GLY A 575 10.20 4.01 -16.83
N ALA A 576 10.99 3.71 -15.80
CA ALA A 576 10.62 2.70 -14.82
C ALA A 576 9.54 3.21 -13.84
N VAL A 577 8.60 2.33 -13.46
CA VAL A 577 7.72 2.55 -12.31
C VAL A 577 8.44 2.06 -11.07
N VAL A 578 8.95 3.00 -10.29
CA VAL A 578 9.84 2.74 -9.15
C VAL A 578 9.05 2.66 -7.86
N ALA A 579 9.16 1.52 -7.17
CA ALA A 579 8.83 1.38 -5.76
C ALA A 579 10.11 1.50 -4.94
N MET A 580 10.08 2.24 -3.83
CA MET A 580 11.22 2.44 -2.93
C MET A 580 10.80 2.13 -1.49
N THR A 581 11.56 1.27 -0.80
CA THR A 581 11.37 1.03 0.65
C THR A 581 12.38 1.81 1.47
N GLY A 582 12.00 2.21 2.67
CA GLY A 582 12.87 2.85 3.64
C GLY A 582 12.20 2.95 5.01
N ASP A 583 12.99 3.16 6.06
CA ASP A 583 12.51 3.27 7.44
C ASP A 583 13.00 4.56 8.15
N GLY A 584 14.03 5.21 7.62
CA GLY A 584 14.67 6.35 8.23
C GLY A 584 14.30 7.71 7.65
N VAL A 585 14.67 8.76 8.38
CA VAL A 585 14.58 10.16 7.93
C VAL A 585 15.36 10.36 6.61
N ASN A 586 16.50 9.69 6.51
CA ASN A 586 17.40 9.75 5.35
C ASN A 586 16.76 9.21 4.05
N ASP A 587 15.72 8.40 4.15
CA ASP A 587 15.04 7.81 3.01
C ASP A 587 13.87 8.66 2.52
N ALA A 588 13.38 9.59 3.33
CA ALA A 588 12.17 10.37 3.03
C ALA A 588 12.20 11.09 1.67
N PRO A 589 13.31 11.73 1.23
CA PRO A 589 13.38 12.34 -0.10
C PRO A 589 13.21 11.32 -1.23
N SER A 590 13.83 10.14 -1.11
CA SER A 590 13.73 9.06 -2.11
C SER A 590 12.37 8.38 -2.11
N LEU A 591 11.76 8.18 -0.92
CA LEU A 591 10.39 7.67 -0.76
C LEU A 591 9.37 8.60 -1.43
N LYS A 592 9.50 9.91 -1.21
CA LYS A 592 8.61 10.91 -1.82
C LYS A 592 8.80 11.03 -3.34
N ALA A 593 10.02 10.88 -3.83
CA ALA A 593 10.35 10.97 -5.24
C ALA A 593 9.93 9.72 -6.03
N ALA A 594 9.86 8.54 -5.41
CA ALA A 594 9.41 7.31 -6.03
C ALA A 594 7.93 7.39 -6.46
N HIS A 595 7.51 6.53 -7.40
CA HIS A 595 6.10 6.38 -7.72
C HIS A 595 5.33 5.75 -6.55
N ILE A 596 5.99 4.83 -5.84
CA ILE A 596 5.47 4.13 -4.68
C ILE A 596 6.52 4.19 -3.57
N GLY A 597 6.40 5.15 -2.66
CA GLY A 597 7.17 5.16 -1.43
C GLY A 597 6.55 4.19 -0.42
N ILE A 598 7.37 3.35 0.21
CA ILE A 598 6.94 2.29 1.12
C ILE A 598 7.73 2.43 2.42
N ALA A 599 7.05 2.75 3.51
CA ALA A 599 7.68 2.83 4.83
C ALA A 599 7.39 1.60 5.69
N MET A 600 8.30 1.30 6.60
CA MET A 600 8.08 0.33 7.68
C MET A 600 7.12 0.93 8.71
N GLY A 601 6.23 0.11 9.25
CA GLY A 601 5.15 0.58 10.12
C GLY A 601 5.53 0.64 11.58
N SER A 602 6.17 -0.40 12.11
CA SER A 602 6.53 -0.47 13.52
C SER A 602 7.87 0.20 13.81
N ARG A 603 8.81 0.15 12.87
CA ARG A 603 10.17 0.70 13.02
C ARG A 603 10.41 2.00 12.27
N GLY A 604 9.63 2.24 11.21
CA GLY A 604 9.78 3.44 10.40
C GLY A 604 9.55 4.70 11.22
N THR A 605 10.34 5.74 10.98
CA THR A 605 10.13 7.07 11.54
C THR A 605 8.85 7.69 11.00
N ASP A 606 8.27 8.63 11.72
CA ASP A 606 7.09 9.35 11.24
C ASP A 606 7.35 10.08 9.92
N VAL A 607 8.57 10.57 9.74
CA VAL A 607 9.05 11.18 8.49
C VAL A 607 8.95 10.22 7.31
N ALA A 608 9.50 9.00 7.48
CA ALA A 608 9.47 7.97 6.44
C ALA A 608 8.03 7.56 6.13
N ARG A 609 7.21 7.35 7.18
CA ARG A 609 5.78 7.03 7.01
C ARG A 609 5.02 8.13 6.30
N GLU A 610 5.33 9.40 6.59
CA GLU A 610 4.65 10.53 5.95
C GLU A 610 5.07 10.75 4.50
N ALA A 611 6.35 10.58 4.20
CA ALA A 611 6.89 10.67 2.84
C ALA A 611 6.38 9.53 1.95
N SER A 612 5.96 8.41 2.55
CA SER A 612 5.53 7.22 1.84
C SER A 612 4.06 7.26 1.42
N SER A 613 3.73 6.49 0.39
CA SER A 613 2.36 6.26 -0.05
C SER A 613 1.77 4.94 0.49
N LEU A 614 2.64 4.03 0.95
CA LEU A 614 2.29 2.76 1.60
C LEU A 614 3.07 2.61 2.91
N VAL A 615 2.45 1.91 3.87
CA VAL A 615 3.08 1.55 5.14
C VAL A 615 2.87 0.07 5.41
N LEU A 616 3.97 -0.69 5.62
CA LEU A 616 3.95 -2.11 5.97
C LEU A 616 3.89 -2.24 7.49
N LEU A 617 2.75 -2.59 8.05
CA LEU A 617 2.55 -2.64 9.52
C LEU A 617 3.36 -3.75 10.22
N ASP A 618 3.72 -4.79 9.50
CA ASP A 618 4.50 -5.94 9.99
C ASP A 618 5.99 -5.85 9.66
N ASP A 619 6.42 -4.78 9.00
CA ASP A 619 7.77 -4.58 8.50
C ASP A 619 8.29 -5.76 7.65
N ASP A 620 7.38 -6.55 7.04
CA ASP A 620 7.75 -7.74 6.27
C ASP A 620 7.79 -7.45 4.77
N PHE A 621 8.97 -7.65 4.17
CA PHE A 621 9.16 -7.53 2.72
C PHE A 621 8.29 -8.53 1.92
N GLY A 622 7.95 -9.69 2.48
CA GLY A 622 7.05 -10.67 1.85
C GLY A 622 5.66 -10.11 1.60
N THR A 623 5.17 -9.25 2.49
CA THR A 623 3.90 -8.56 2.36
C THR A 623 3.85 -7.62 1.16
N LEU A 624 5.00 -7.08 0.72
CA LEU A 624 5.10 -6.24 -0.45
C LEU A 624 4.81 -7.00 -1.76
N ALA A 625 5.34 -8.22 -1.91
CA ALA A 625 5.03 -9.05 -3.08
C ALA A 625 3.52 -9.35 -3.17
N GLN A 626 2.87 -9.59 -2.02
CA GLN A 626 1.42 -9.76 -1.95
C GLN A 626 0.66 -8.47 -2.30
N ALA A 627 1.17 -7.31 -1.92
CA ALA A 627 0.58 -6.02 -2.28
C ALA A 627 0.64 -5.77 -3.79
N VAL A 628 1.76 -6.08 -4.44
CA VAL A 628 1.89 -6.01 -5.92
C VAL A 628 0.90 -6.96 -6.59
N ARG A 629 0.80 -8.20 -6.12
CA ARG A 629 -0.17 -9.20 -6.60
C ARG A 629 -1.60 -8.65 -6.54
N LEU A 630 -1.97 -8.08 -5.40
CA LEU A 630 -3.30 -7.49 -5.22
C LEU A 630 -3.53 -6.27 -6.13
N GLY A 631 -2.53 -5.40 -6.31
CA GLY A 631 -2.60 -4.27 -7.24
C GLY A 631 -2.85 -4.72 -8.69
N ARG A 632 -2.17 -5.77 -9.15
CA ARG A 632 -2.38 -6.38 -10.47
C ARG A 632 -3.78 -6.98 -10.61
N ARG A 633 -4.26 -7.72 -9.58
CA ARG A 633 -5.62 -8.27 -9.55
C ARG A 633 -6.68 -7.19 -9.67
N ILE A 634 -6.56 -6.11 -8.90
CA ILE A 634 -7.50 -4.98 -8.96
C ILE A 634 -7.52 -4.36 -10.35
N TYR A 635 -6.36 -4.16 -10.95
CA TYR A 635 -6.27 -3.63 -12.32
C TYR A 635 -6.94 -4.56 -13.34
N ASP A 636 -6.65 -5.86 -13.30
CA ASP A 636 -7.26 -6.85 -14.19
C ASP A 636 -8.80 -6.86 -14.03
N ASN A 637 -9.29 -6.77 -12.81
CA ASN A 637 -10.71 -6.73 -12.52
C ASN A 637 -11.37 -5.44 -13.01
N ILE A 638 -10.70 -4.28 -12.92
CA ILE A 638 -11.16 -3.02 -13.54
C ILE A 638 -11.26 -3.19 -15.06
N VAL A 639 -10.30 -3.82 -15.71
CA VAL A 639 -10.33 -4.09 -17.13
C VAL A 639 -11.50 -5.02 -17.50
N LYS A 640 -11.74 -6.09 -16.73
CA LYS A 640 -12.87 -7.02 -16.92
C LYS A 640 -14.21 -6.30 -16.82
N ALA A 641 -14.40 -5.52 -15.76
CA ALA A 641 -15.62 -4.72 -15.58
C ALA A 641 -15.81 -3.70 -16.71
N SER A 642 -14.74 -3.02 -17.11
CA SER A 642 -14.79 -2.04 -18.21
C SER A 642 -15.17 -2.68 -19.56
N ARG A 643 -14.64 -3.87 -19.84
CA ARG A 643 -15.04 -4.64 -21.05
C ARG A 643 -16.51 -4.95 -21.06
N PHE A 644 -17.05 -5.38 -19.92
CA PHE A 644 -18.47 -5.66 -19.76
C PHE A 644 -19.31 -4.41 -20.00
N VAL A 645 -18.94 -3.26 -19.39
CA VAL A 645 -19.68 -1.99 -19.56
C VAL A 645 -19.72 -1.57 -21.04
N PHE A 646 -18.59 -1.59 -21.74
CA PHE A 646 -18.59 -1.28 -23.17
C PHE A 646 -19.45 -2.24 -23.98
N ALA A 647 -19.45 -3.52 -23.64
CA ALA A 647 -20.19 -4.54 -24.37
C ALA A 647 -21.70 -4.46 -24.13
N VAL A 648 -22.16 -4.23 -22.90
CA VAL A 648 -23.57 -4.28 -22.52
C VAL A 648 -24.38 -3.08 -23.06
N HIS A 649 -23.75 -1.91 -23.22
CA HIS A 649 -24.43 -0.72 -23.74
C HIS A 649 -24.72 -0.79 -25.23
N VAL A 650 -23.98 -1.58 -26.01
CA VAL A 650 -24.21 -1.72 -27.46
C VAL A 650 -25.58 -2.34 -27.77
N PRO A 651 -25.96 -3.51 -27.21
CA PRO A 651 -27.30 -4.06 -27.47
C PRO A 651 -28.41 -3.18 -26.89
N ILE A 652 -28.22 -2.51 -25.76
CA ILE A 652 -29.22 -1.63 -25.16
C ILE A 652 -29.49 -0.44 -26.09
N ALA A 653 -28.45 0.28 -26.52
CA ALA A 653 -28.57 1.41 -27.43
C ALA A 653 -29.09 0.95 -28.82
N GLY A 654 -28.61 -0.18 -29.33
CA GLY A 654 -29.03 -0.71 -30.63
C GLY A 654 -30.47 -1.14 -30.64
N LEU A 655 -30.96 -1.85 -29.61
CA LEU A 655 -32.37 -2.27 -29.50
C LEU A 655 -33.31 -1.10 -29.15
N THR A 656 -32.80 0.04 -28.73
CA THR A 656 -33.57 1.30 -28.66
C THR A 656 -33.69 1.93 -30.03
N LEU A 657 -32.65 1.90 -30.88
CA LEU A 657 -32.59 2.57 -32.17
C LEU A 657 -33.17 1.74 -33.34
N ILE A 658 -32.82 0.43 -33.40
CA ILE A 658 -33.19 -0.44 -34.53
C ILE A 658 -34.70 -0.52 -34.75
N PRO A 659 -35.57 -0.71 -33.73
CA PRO A 659 -37.02 -0.73 -33.91
C PRO A 659 -37.56 0.54 -34.60
N MET A 660 -37.04 1.71 -34.25
CA MET A 660 -37.44 2.96 -34.87
C MET A 660 -37.05 3.04 -36.34
N LEU A 661 -35.86 2.56 -36.71
CA LEU A 661 -35.36 2.58 -38.09
C LEU A 661 -36.16 1.64 -39.01
N PHE A 662 -36.62 0.52 -38.45
CA PHE A 662 -37.41 -0.47 -39.23
C PHE A 662 -38.93 -0.34 -39.07
N GLY A 663 -39.41 0.66 -38.31
CA GLY A 663 -40.84 0.82 -38.04
C GLY A 663 -41.42 -0.29 -37.15
N TRP A 664 -40.58 -0.94 -36.34
CA TRP A 664 -41.02 -1.95 -35.37
C TRP A 664 -41.53 -1.30 -34.08
N PRO A 665 -42.33 -1.99 -33.27
CA PRO A 665 -42.73 -1.55 -31.96
C PRO A 665 -41.50 -1.27 -31.10
N LEU A 666 -41.55 -0.20 -30.29
CA LEU A 666 -40.42 0.12 -29.39
C LEU A 666 -40.19 -1.01 -28.37
N MET A 667 -38.99 -1.51 -28.31
CA MET A 667 -38.59 -2.55 -27.34
C MET A 667 -38.44 -2.00 -25.94
N PHE A 668 -37.87 -0.78 -25.80
CA PHE A 668 -37.59 -0.18 -24.52
C PHE A 668 -38.34 1.12 -24.26
N THR A 669 -38.79 1.26 -23.02
CA THR A 669 -39.24 2.50 -22.39
C THR A 669 -38.20 2.90 -21.30
N PRO A 670 -38.27 4.10 -20.75
CA PRO A 670 -37.38 4.50 -19.63
C PRO A 670 -37.39 3.50 -18.47
N MET A 671 -38.51 2.80 -18.23
CA MET A 671 -38.65 1.80 -17.18
C MET A 671 -37.79 0.55 -17.43
N HIS A 672 -37.72 0.09 -18.68
CA HIS A 672 -36.85 -1.03 -19.04
C HIS A 672 -35.40 -0.71 -18.85
N ILE A 673 -34.96 0.52 -19.18
CA ILE A 673 -33.59 0.95 -18.95
C ILE A 673 -33.30 1.04 -17.45
N ALA A 674 -34.20 1.63 -16.66
CA ALA A 674 -34.04 1.69 -15.20
C ALA A 674 -33.91 0.29 -14.57
N PHE A 675 -34.68 -0.72 -15.08
CA PHE A 675 -34.51 -2.10 -14.63
C PHE A 675 -33.14 -2.67 -15.01
N LEU A 676 -32.63 -2.40 -16.21
CA LEU A 676 -31.33 -2.86 -16.65
C LEU A 676 -30.22 -2.25 -15.80
N GLU A 677 -30.30 -0.96 -15.43
CA GLU A 677 -29.37 -0.27 -14.55
C GLU A 677 -29.29 -0.91 -13.16
N ILE A 678 -30.44 -1.26 -12.56
CA ILE A 678 -30.50 -1.99 -11.28
C ILE A 678 -29.74 -3.33 -11.35
N VAL A 679 -29.64 -3.93 -12.54
CA VAL A 679 -28.91 -5.17 -12.78
C VAL A 679 -27.42 -4.90 -13.05
N ILE A 680 -27.11 -3.91 -13.89
CA ILE A 680 -25.75 -3.65 -14.39
C ILE A 680 -24.83 -3.09 -13.30
N ASP A 681 -25.28 -2.10 -12.55
CA ASP A 681 -24.50 -1.43 -11.52
C ASP A 681 -23.92 -2.36 -10.44
N PRO A 682 -24.74 -3.25 -9.80
CA PRO A 682 -24.20 -4.18 -8.82
C PRO A 682 -23.28 -5.25 -9.45
N VAL A 683 -23.53 -5.65 -10.71
CA VAL A 683 -22.62 -6.56 -11.43
C VAL A 683 -21.26 -5.91 -11.59
N CYS A 684 -21.21 -4.67 -12.04
CA CYS A 684 -19.97 -3.94 -12.23
C CYS A 684 -19.21 -3.74 -10.92
N SER A 685 -19.91 -3.34 -9.87
CA SER A 685 -19.30 -2.93 -8.59
C SER A 685 -19.03 -4.08 -7.61
N ILE A 686 -19.75 -5.20 -7.70
CA ILE A 686 -19.65 -6.30 -6.73
C ILE A 686 -19.10 -7.56 -7.38
N VAL A 687 -19.62 -7.99 -8.54
CA VAL A 687 -19.24 -9.27 -9.14
C VAL A 687 -17.82 -9.22 -9.67
N PHE A 688 -17.47 -8.21 -10.48
CA PHE A 688 -16.13 -8.09 -11.02
C PHE A 688 -15.09 -7.69 -9.98
N GLU A 689 -15.48 -6.95 -8.92
CA GLU A 689 -14.60 -6.65 -7.80
C GLU A 689 -14.19 -7.92 -7.04
N ALA A 690 -15.15 -8.84 -6.84
CA ALA A 690 -14.92 -10.08 -6.13
C ALA A 690 -14.18 -11.15 -6.96
N GLU A 691 -13.97 -10.94 -8.28
CA GLU A 691 -13.36 -11.93 -9.15
C GLU A 691 -11.93 -12.28 -8.72
N ASP A 692 -11.59 -13.56 -8.77
CA ASP A 692 -10.29 -14.08 -8.38
C ASP A 692 -9.19 -13.68 -9.37
N GLU A 693 -7.93 -13.80 -8.92
CA GLU A 693 -6.76 -13.51 -9.74
C GLU A 693 -6.57 -14.52 -10.87
N GLU A 694 -6.05 -14.04 -12.01
CA GLU A 694 -5.66 -14.92 -13.11
C GLU A 694 -4.46 -15.79 -12.69
N PRO A 695 -4.40 -17.08 -13.11
CA PRO A 695 -3.34 -18.00 -12.67
C PRO A 695 -1.91 -17.52 -12.99
N ASP A 696 -1.75 -16.77 -14.06
CA ASP A 696 -0.46 -16.24 -14.53
C ASP A 696 -0.15 -14.80 -14.09
N LEU A 697 -0.92 -14.27 -13.13
CA LEU A 697 -0.84 -12.86 -12.72
C LEU A 697 0.58 -12.42 -12.34
N MET A 698 1.33 -13.28 -11.67
CA MET A 698 2.72 -13.03 -11.23
C MET A 698 3.78 -13.63 -12.18
N GLU A 699 3.38 -14.08 -13.37
CA GLU A 699 4.27 -14.54 -14.44
C GLU A 699 4.31 -13.55 -15.60
N ARG A 700 3.40 -12.59 -15.62
CA ARG A 700 3.33 -11.55 -16.65
C ARG A 700 4.28 -10.41 -16.35
N MET A 701 4.91 -9.89 -17.41
CA MET A 701 5.66 -8.63 -17.31
C MET A 701 4.74 -7.48 -16.86
N PRO A 702 5.26 -6.49 -16.11
CA PRO A 702 4.49 -5.31 -15.75
C PRO A 702 3.98 -4.58 -17.00
N ARG A 703 2.83 -3.94 -16.89
CA ARG A 703 2.31 -3.09 -17.97
C ARG A 703 3.21 -1.88 -18.20
N ALA A 704 3.29 -1.41 -19.44
CA ALA A 704 3.98 -0.17 -19.72
C ALA A 704 3.30 1.00 -18.99
N PRO A 705 4.06 1.93 -18.38
CA PRO A 705 3.49 3.07 -17.63
C PRO A 705 2.59 3.97 -18.48
N SER A 706 2.89 4.06 -19.79
CA SER A 706 2.13 4.85 -20.76
C SER A 706 0.91 4.11 -21.34
N ALA A 707 0.72 2.83 -21.02
CA ALA A 707 -0.39 2.06 -21.55
C ALA A 707 -1.72 2.61 -21.02
N PRO A 708 -2.65 3.02 -21.92
CA PRO A 708 -3.96 3.50 -21.49
C PRO A 708 -4.77 2.34 -20.87
N LEU A 709 -5.59 2.65 -19.87
CA LEU A 709 -6.54 1.68 -19.31
C LEU A 709 -7.47 1.15 -20.39
N PHE A 710 -7.99 2.06 -21.20
CA PHE A 710 -8.89 1.77 -22.30
C PHE A 710 -8.10 1.74 -23.60
N SER A 711 -7.48 0.59 -23.92
CA SER A 711 -6.81 0.44 -25.20
C SER A 711 -7.81 0.38 -26.36
N PRO A 712 -7.50 0.94 -27.53
CA PRO A 712 -8.40 0.86 -28.71
C PRO A 712 -8.79 -0.57 -29.07
N SER A 713 -7.87 -1.51 -28.89
CA SER A 713 -8.12 -2.93 -29.13
C SER A 713 -9.11 -3.53 -28.13
N MET A 714 -9.01 -3.14 -26.84
CA MET A 714 -9.97 -3.56 -25.80
C MET A 714 -11.37 -3.02 -26.10
N ILE A 715 -11.48 -1.72 -26.42
CA ILE A 715 -12.75 -1.10 -26.77
C ILE A 715 -13.36 -1.78 -28.00
N ALA A 716 -12.58 -1.97 -29.06
CA ALA A 716 -13.07 -2.61 -30.27
C ALA A 716 -13.56 -4.05 -30.01
N GLN A 717 -12.84 -4.82 -29.20
CA GLN A 717 -13.26 -6.17 -28.81
C GLN A 717 -14.56 -6.16 -28.01
N SER A 718 -14.71 -5.22 -27.07
CA SER A 718 -15.92 -5.10 -26.25
C SER A 718 -17.12 -4.66 -27.09
N LEU A 719 -16.92 -3.69 -27.98
CA LEU A 719 -17.98 -3.26 -28.91
C LEU A 719 -18.40 -4.41 -29.85
N LEU A 720 -17.43 -5.21 -30.33
CA LEU A 720 -17.74 -6.38 -31.15
C LEU A 720 -18.54 -7.44 -30.37
N GLN A 721 -18.22 -7.66 -29.07
CA GLN A 721 -19.04 -8.52 -28.19
C GLN A 721 -20.48 -8.00 -28.09
N GLY A 722 -20.62 -6.71 -27.86
CA GLY A 722 -21.94 -6.07 -27.83
C GLY A 722 -22.71 -6.17 -29.15
N CYS A 723 -22.02 -6.02 -30.29
CA CYS A 723 -22.63 -6.22 -31.62
C CYS A 723 -23.11 -7.65 -31.85
N VAL A 724 -22.37 -8.67 -31.37
CA VAL A 724 -22.83 -10.08 -31.43
C VAL A 724 -24.12 -10.24 -30.65
N VAL A 725 -24.20 -9.71 -29.42
CA VAL A 725 -25.44 -9.77 -28.64
C VAL A 725 -26.58 -8.99 -29.31
N LEU A 726 -26.31 -7.80 -29.84
CA LEU A 726 -27.28 -6.99 -30.57
C LEU A 726 -27.88 -7.73 -31.76
N LEU A 727 -27.04 -8.37 -32.57
CA LEU A 727 -27.48 -9.13 -33.75
C LEU A 727 -28.32 -10.34 -33.35
N LEU A 728 -27.95 -11.07 -32.29
CA LEU A 728 -28.69 -12.23 -31.83
C LEU A 728 -30.05 -11.84 -31.24
N VAL A 729 -30.07 -10.88 -30.33
CA VAL A 729 -31.33 -10.45 -29.68
C VAL A 729 -32.20 -9.63 -30.62
N GLY A 730 -31.62 -8.72 -31.41
CA GLY A 730 -32.34 -7.93 -32.38
C GLY A 730 -32.90 -8.79 -33.53
N GLY A 731 -32.12 -9.76 -34.01
CA GLY A 731 -32.58 -10.74 -35.00
C GLY A 731 -33.70 -11.62 -34.44
N PHE A 732 -33.61 -12.07 -33.18
CA PHE A 732 -34.64 -12.80 -32.49
C PHE A 732 -35.92 -11.96 -32.35
N TYR A 733 -35.80 -10.69 -31.95
CA TYR A 733 -36.95 -9.79 -31.85
C TYR A 733 -37.62 -9.58 -33.20
N GLY A 734 -36.86 -9.32 -34.27
CA GLY A 734 -37.41 -9.18 -35.62
C GLY A 734 -38.07 -10.47 -36.15
N TRP A 735 -37.49 -11.64 -35.81
CA TRP A 735 -38.09 -12.92 -36.16
C TRP A 735 -39.44 -13.12 -35.46
N LEU A 736 -39.55 -12.81 -34.16
CA LEU A 736 -40.81 -12.90 -33.41
C LEU A 736 -41.91 -12.02 -33.99
N LEU A 737 -41.59 -10.80 -34.40
CA LEU A 737 -42.52 -9.89 -35.06
C LEU A 737 -42.93 -10.40 -36.43
N HIS A 738 -42.05 -11.06 -37.19
CA HIS A 738 -42.34 -11.66 -38.48
C HIS A 738 -43.29 -12.86 -38.37
N GLU A 739 -43.16 -13.66 -37.28
CA GLU A 739 -44.09 -14.76 -36.97
C GLU A 739 -45.48 -14.28 -36.53
N GLY A 740 -45.70 -12.95 -36.42
CA GLY A 740 -46.98 -12.38 -36.07
C GLY A 740 -47.37 -12.47 -34.61
N LEU A 741 -46.39 -12.64 -33.70
CA LEU A 741 -46.64 -12.56 -32.26
C LEU A 741 -47.01 -11.14 -31.83
N SER A 742 -47.80 -11.03 -30.76
CA SER A 742 -48.16 -9.72 -30.23
C SER A 742 -46.92 -8.97 -29.74
N ASP A 743 -46.94 -7.64 -29.85
CA ASP A 743 -45.84 -6.77 -29.44
C ASP A 743 -45.37 -7.03 -28.01
N ASP A 744 -46.34 -7.25 -27.10
CA ASP A 744 -46.04 -7.54 -25.68
C ASP A 744 -45.37 -8.89 -25.47
N THR A 745 -45.73 -9.91 -26.28
CA THR A 745 -45.10 -11.23 -26.23
C THR A 745 -43.67 -11.19 -26.81
N ALA A 746 -43.52 -10.53 -27.96
CA ALA A 746 -42.23 -10.36 -28.62
C ALA A 746 -41.27 -9.56 -27.74
N ARG A 747 -41.76 -8.48 -27.12
CA ARG A 747 -41.00 -7.67 -26.18
C ARG A 747 -40.54 -8.47 -24.96
N ALA A 748 -41.44 -9.23 -24.33
CA ALA A 748 -41.11 -10.07 -23.16
C ALA A 748 -40.04 -11.11 -23.51
N ALA A 749 -40.23 -11.86 -24.62
CA ALA A 749 -39.27 -12.88 -25.05
C ALA A 749 -37.89 -12.28 -25.41
N ALA A 750 -37.86 -11.15 -26.13
CA ALA A 750 -36.60 -10.47 -26.47
C ALA A 750 -35.91 -9.88 -25.24
N PHE A 751 -36.68 -9.40 -24.25
CA PHE A 751 -36.10 -8.90 -22.99
C PHE A 751 -35.48 -10.04 -22.17
N ILE A 752 -36.14 -11.22 -22.10
CA ILE A 752 -35.56 -12.42 -21.47
C ILE A 752 -34.27 -12.83 -22.19
N ALA A 753 -34.29 -12.85 -23.54
CA ALA A 753 -33.09 -13.15 -24.33
C ALA A 753 -31.94 -12.16 -24.08
N LEU A 754 -32.23 -10.86 -23.91
CA LEU A 754 -31.27 -9.86 -23.58
C LEU A 754 -30.66 -10.09 -22.18
N ILE A 755 -31.49 -10.36 -21.16
CA ILE A 755 -31.00 -10.66 -19.80
C ILE A 755 -30.12 -11.93 -19.79
N ALA A 756 -30.54 -12.99 -20.49
CA ALA A 756 -29.73 -14.19 -20.64
C ALA A 756 -28.39 -13.92 -21.36
N SER A 757 -28.42 -13.06 -22.39
CA SER A 757 -27.20 -12.64 -23.12
C SER A 757 -26.33 -11.72 -22.29
N ASN A 758 -26.89 -10.89 -21.40
CA ASN A 758 -26.10 -10.09 -20.44
C ASN A 758 -25.39 -10.99 -19.40
N ILE A 759 -26.05 -12.05 -18.93
CA ILE A 759 -25.40 -13.07 -18.11
C ILE A 759 -24.25 -13.75 -18.88
N ALA A 760 -24.47 -14.05 -20.17
CA ALA A 760 -23.42 -14.58 -21.04
C ALA A 760 -22.22 -13.60 -21.19
N LEU A 761 -22.48 -12.29 -21.32
CA LEU A 761 -21.44 -11.25 -21.34
C LEU A 761 -20.68 -11.20 -20.01
N ILE A 762 -21.36 -11.30 -18.87
CA ILE A 762 -20.70 -11.37 -17.55
C ILE A 762 -19.75 -12.57 -17.52
N LEU A 763 -20.26 -13.75 -17.84
CA LEU A 763 -19.48 -15.00 -17.84
C LEU A 763 -18.29 -14.94 -18.80
N ALA A 764 -18.47 -14.43 -20.01
CA ALA A 764 -17.39 -14.28 -20.97
C ALA A 764 -16.30 -13.31 -20.50
N ASN A 765 -16.67 -12.20 -19.83
CA ASN A 765 -15.71 -11.19 -19.39
C ASN A 765 -15.08 -11.46 -18.01
N ARG A 766 -15.37 -12.59 -17.36
CA ARG A 766 -14.70 -13.02 -16.10
C ARG A 766 -13.22 -13.32 -16.30
N THR A 767 -12.81 -13.72 -17.48
CA THR A 767 -11.42 -14.04 -17.81
C THR A 767 -10.91 -13.18 -18.96
N LEU A 768 -9.65 -12.77 -18.87
CA LEU A 768 -8.98 -12.01 -19.93
C LEU A 768 -8.49 -12.89 -21.07
N ARG A 769 -8.34 -14.20 -20.83
CA ARG A 769 -7.77 -15.18 -21.76
C ARG A 769 -8.80 -16.03 -22.51
N GLY A 770 -10.07 -15.97 -22.15
CA GLY A 770 -11.11 -16.79 -22.76
C GLY A 770 -11.03 -18.27 -22.37
N ASP A 771 -10.47 -18.59 -21.20
CA ASP A 771 -10.44 -19.97 -20.69
C ASP A 771 -11.86 -20.42 -20.33
N VAL A 772 -12.41 -21.34 -21.11
CA VAL A 772 -13.75 -21.89 -20.91
C VAL A 772 -13.92 -22.55 -19.53
N ARG A 773 -12.85 -23.14 -18.98
CA ARG A 773 -12.91 -23.75 -17.65
C ARG A 773 -13.05 -22.69 -16.55
N ALA A 774 -12.36 -21.58 -16.69
CA ALA A 774 -12.44 -20.46 -15.75
C ALA A 774 -13.83 -19.81 -15.72
N VAL A 775 -14.55 -19.81 -16.84
CA VAL A 775 -15.91 -19.28 -16.94
C VAL A 775 -16.86 -19.97 -15.95
N PHE A 776 -16.72 -21.28 -15.76
CA PHE A 776 -17.58 -22.11 -14.90
C PHE A 776 -17.01 -22.37 -13.51
N GLN A 777 -15.85 -21.81 -13.17
CA GLN A 777 -15.30 -21.92 -11.82
C GLN A 777 -16.21 -21.24 -10.79
N THR A 778 -16.51 -21.97 -9.71
CA THR A 778 -17.55 -21.60 -8.73
C THR A 778 -17.06 -20.67 -7.60
N GLY A 779 -15.84 -20.16 -7.65
CA GLY A 779 -15.23 -19.38 -6.55
C GLY A 779 -15.93 -18.05 -6.22
N ASN A 780 -16.55 -17.42 -7.22
CA ASN A 780 -17.20 -16.11 -7.04
C ASN A 780 -18.64 -16.24 -6.54
N ARG A 781 -18.83 -16.20 -5.22
CA ARG A 781 -20.19 -16.25 -4.60
C ARG A 781 -21.06 -15.06 -5.00
N ALA A 782 -20.45 -13.88 -5.23
CA ALA A 782 -21.19 -12.69 -5.62
C ALA A 782 -21.86 -12.86 -6.98
N LEU A 783 -21.23 -13.56 -7.92
CA LEU A 783 -21.80 -13.87 -9.22
C LEU A 783 -23.12 -14.66 -9.06
N TRP A 784 -23.10 -15.72 -8.28
CA TRP A 784 -24.29 -16.60 -8.13
C TRP A 784 -25.42 -15.91 -7.38
N THR A 785 -25.10 -15.15 -6.32
CA THR A 785 -26.10 -14.35 -5.62
C THR A 785 -26.71 -13.31 -6.53
N MET A 786 -25.91 -12.66 -7.38
CA MET A 786 -26.39 -11.67 -8.34
C MET A 786 -27.23 -12.30 -9.44
N ALA A 787 -26.78 -13.42 -10.02
CA ALA A 787 -27.57 -14.15 -11.04
C ALA A 787 -28.95 -14.58 -10.50
N LEU A 788 -29.00 -15.06 -9.24
CA LEU A 788 -30.27 -15.40 -8.59
C LEU A 788 -31.14 -14.17 -8.36
N THR A 789 -30.57 -13.04 -7.99
CA THR A 789 -31.29 -11.77 -7.81
C THR A 789 -31.89 -11.30 -9.14
N ILE A 790 -31.11 -11.33 -10.22
CA ILE A 790 -31.55 -10.97 -11.57
C ILE A 790 -32.73 -11.88 -11.99
N LEU A 791 -32.58 -13.18 -11.77
CA LEU A 791 -33.65 -14.13 -12.10
C LEU A 791 -34.94 -13.89 -11.28
N ALA A 792 -34.77 -13.56 -9.97
CA ALA A 792 -35.91 -13.24 -9.12
C ALA A 792 -36.63 -11.95 -9.57
N LEU A 793 -35.84 -10.89 -9.90
CA LEU A 793 -36.40 -9.63 -10.40
C LEU A 793 -37.12 -9.82 -11.74
N LEU A 794 -36.52 -10.56 -12.67
CA LEU A 794 -37.13 -10.87 -13.97
C LEU A 794 -38.40 -11.70 -13.78
N SER A 795 -38.38 -12.71 -12.90
CA SER A 795 -39.55 -13.50 -12.58
C SER A 795 -40.67 -12.64 -11.98
N ALA A 796 -40.34 -11.72 -11.10
CA ALA A 796 -41.30 -10.78 -10.53
C ALA A 796 -41.92 -9.87 -11.62
N ALA A 797 -41.13 -9.36 -12.57
CA ALA A 797 -41.60 -8.55 -13.68
C ALA A 797 -42.56 -9.32 -14.62
N LEU A 798 -42.34 -10.63 -14.79
CA LEU A 798 -43.16 -11.47 -15.66
C LEU A 798 -44.41 -12.04 -14.96
N LEU A 799 -44.30 -12.48 -13.71
CA LEU A 799 -45.37 -13.21 -13.02
C LEU A 799 -46.32 -12.28 -12.26
N PHE A 800 -45.86 -11.13 -11.78
CA PHE A 800 -46.73 -10.19 -11.06
C PHE A 800 -47.50 -9.31 -12.04
N ALA A 801 -48.81 -9.50 -12.12
CA ALA A 801 -49.67 -8.90 -13.16
C ALA A 801 -49.59 -7.37 -13.27
N PRO A 802 -49.50 -6.56 -12.19
CA PRO A 802 -49.28 -5.13 -12.31
C PRO A 802 -47.95 -4.79 -12.99
N MET A 803 -46.84 -5.40 -12.58
CA MET A 803 -45.53 -5.19 -13.17
C MET A 803 -45.47 -5.58 -14.64
N ARG A 804 -46.04 -6.74 -14.98
CA ARG A 804 -46.15 -7.23 -16.35
C ARG A 804 -46.88 -6.24 -17.29
N ARG A 805 -48.00 -5.66 -16.84
CA ARG A 805 -48.69 -4.62 -17.60
C ARG A 805 -47.88 -3.37 -17.81
N LEU A 806 -47.17 -2.91 -16.78
CA LEU A 806 -46.31 -1.73 -16.80
C LEU A 806 -45.13 -1.90 -17.74
N PHE A 807 -44.54 -3.10 -17.80
CA PHE A 807 -43.46 -3.39 -18.75
C PHE A 807 -43.99 -3.70 -20.16
N GLY A 808 -45.32 -3.71 -20.39
CA GLY A 808 -45.89 -4.14 -21.63
C GLY A 808 -45.45 -5.55 -22.01
N PHE A 809 -45.46 -6.46 -21.02
CA PHE A 809 -45.10 -7.85 -21.23
C PHE A 809 -46.33 -8.74 -21.25
N ALA A 810 -46.34 -9.73 -22.15
CA ALA A 810 -47.21 -10.90 -22.06
C ALA A 810 -46.40 -12.11 -21.65
N LEU A 811 -47.04 -13.07 -20.98
CA LEU A 811 -46.37 -14.31 -20.57
C LEU A 811 -46.03 -15.13 -21.82
N PRO A 812 -44.73 -15.38 -22.11
CA PRO A 812 -44.36 -16.29 -23.20
C PRO A 812 -44.71 -17.74 -22.80
N ASP A 813 -45.01 -18.57 -23.74
CA ASP A 813 -45.14 -20.00 -23.53
C ASP A 813 -43.78 -20.66 -23.23
N LEU A 814 -43.80 -21.92 -22.81
CA LEU A 814 -42.56 -22.63 -22.42
C LEU A 814 -41.60 -22.80 -23.59
N ALA A 815 -42.10 -22.93 -24.84
CA ALA A 815 -41.26 -23.08 -26.01
C ALA A 815 -40.55 -21.75 -26.33
N LEU A 816 -41.26 -20.65 -26.23
CA LEU A 816 -40.74 -19.32 -26.45
C LEU A 816 -39.77 -18.91 -25.32
N LEU A 817 -40.04 -19.27 -24.06
CA LEU A 817 -39.12 -19.11 -22.94
C LEU A 817 -37.85 -19.90 -23.19
N GLY A 818 -37.96 -21.16 -23.62
CA GLY A 818 -36.80 -21.99 -23.97
C GLY A 818 -35.96 -21.38 -25.11
N SER A 819 -36.61 -20.83 -26.16
CA SER A 819 -35.90 -20.18 -27.26
C SER A 819 -35.19 -18.91 -26.84
N ALA A 820 -35.81 -18.08 -25.97
CA ALA A 820 -35.21 -16.87 -25.43
C ALA A 820 -33.94 -17.19 -24.58
N ILE A 821 -33.98 -18.21 -23.72
CA ILE A 821 -32.80 -18.70 -22.96
C ILE A 821 -31.78 -19.30 -23.94
N GLY A 822 -32.22 -19.98 -24.98
CA GLY A 822 -31.37 -20.53 -26.05
C GLY A 822 -30.56 -19.45 -26.75
N VAL A 823 -31.14 -18.28 -27.03
CA VAL A 823 -30.39 -17.12 -27.55
C VAL A 823 -29.26 -16.72 -26.63
N GLY A 824 -29.47 -16.70 -25.31
CA GLY A 824 -28.39 -16.43 -24.32
C GLY A 824 -27.29 -17.48 -24.34
N ALA A 825 -27.63 -18.76 -24.50
CA ALA A 825 -26.64 -19.83 -24.61
C ALA A 825 -25.83 -19.72 -25.93
N VAL A 826 -26.50 -19.41 -27.05
CA VAL A 826 -25.83 -19.13 -28.34
C VAL A 826 -24.92 -17.90 -28.22
N ALA A 827 -25.37 -16.84 -27.52
CA ALA A 827 -24.53 -15.67 -27.25
C ALA A 827 -23.27 -16.04 -26.48
N LEU A 828 -23.36 -16.85 -25.42
CA LEU A 828 -22.18 -17.31 -24.67
C LEU A 828 -21.21 -18.07 -25.56
N LEU A 829 -21.67 -19.01 -26.36
CA LEU A 829 -20.83 -19.76 -27.29
C LEU A 829 -20.16 -18.86 -28.32
N ALA A 830 -20.88 -17.91 -28.91
CA ALA A 830 -20.36 -16.95 -29.88
C ALA A 830 -19.30 -16.03 -29.25
N LEU A 831 -19.53 -15.54 -28.02
CA LEU A 831 -18.60 -14.71 -27.28
C LEU A 831 -17.30 -15.46 -26.94
N LEU A 832 -17.40 -16.70 -26.49
CA LEU A 832 -16.24 -17.55 -26.23
C LEU A 832 -15.46 -17.86 -27.50
N ALA A 833 -16.15 -18.19 -28.58
CA ALA A 833 -15.51 -18.40 -29.90
C ALA A 833 -14.77 -17.15 -30.39
N GLN A 834 -15.38 -15.97 -30.24
CA GLN A 834 -14.77 -14.68 -30.57
C GLN A 834 -13.50 -14.44 -29.77
N GLN A 835 -13.52 -14.69 -28.45
CA GLN A 835 -12.35 -14.52 -27.59
C GLN A 835 -11.22 -15.47 -27.99
N HIS A 836 -11.52 -16.74 -28.27
CA HIS A 836 -10.54 -17.71 -28.76
C HIS A 836 -9.91 -17.31 -30.08
N LEU A 837 -10.73 -16.84 -31.03
CA LEU A 837 -10.25 -16.37 -32.33
C LEU A 837 -9.31 -15.17 -32.18
N MET A 838 -9.67 -14.19 -31.35
CA MET A 838 -8.83 -13.03 -31.10
C MET A 838 -7.53 -13.39 -30.39
N ALA A 839 -7.55 -14.30 -29.42
CA ALA A 839 -6.34 -14.81 -28.76
C ALA A 839 -5.42 -15.56 -29.75
N ALA A 840 -5.97 -16.29 -30.71
CA ALA A 840 -5.21 -16.97 -31.78
C ALA A 840 -4.55 -15.95 -32.74
N ILE A 841 -5.28 -14.92 -33.16
CA ILE A 841 -4.76 -13.85 -34.04
C ILE A 841 -3.63 -13.07 -33.34
N MET A 842 -3.77 -12.75 -32.04
CA MET A 842 -2.70 -12.08 -31.29
C MET A 842 -1.45 -12.94 -31.18
N ARG A 843 -1.58 -14.24 -30.92
CA ARG A 843 -0.45 -15.18 -30.87
C ARG A 843 0.28 -15.29 -32.21
N SER A 844 -0.45 -15.36 -33.32
CA SER A 844 0.17 -15.41 -34.67
C SER A 844 0.91 -14.12 -35.01
N ARG A 845 0.42 -12.95 -34.61
CA ARG A 845 1.12 -11.68 -34.82
C ARG A 845 2.40 -11.59 -33.99
N LEU A 846 2.42 -12.05 -32.75
CA LEU A 846 3.61 -12.07 -31.90
C LEU A 846 4.68 -13.03 -32.45
N SER A 847 4.30 -14.16 -33.01
CA SER A 847 5.22 -15.08 -33.63
C SER A 847 5.86 -14.52 -34.92
N MET A 848 5.14 -13.68 -35.67
CA MET A 848 5.68 -13.00 -36.87
C MET A 848 6.66 -11.86 -36.54
N THR A 849 6.50 -11.20 -35.39
CA THR A 849 7.40 -10.11 -34.94
C THR A 849 8.63 -10.63 -34.19
N SER A 850 8.66 -11.89 -33.79
CA SER A 850 9.79 -12.54 -33.11
C SER A 850 10.69 -13.36 -34.05
N SER A 851 10.45 -13.36 -35.34
CA SER A 851 11.42 -13.89 -36.32
C SER A 851 12.46 -12.82 -36.63
N PRO A 852 13.78 -13.11 -36.45
CA PRO A 852 14.85 -12.13 -36.61
C PRO A 852 15.01 -11.64 -38.07
#